data_cfabfd338b004e6c89a03d265d21e192
#
_entry.id   cfabfd338b004e6c89a03d265d21e192
#
_cell.length_a   1.000
_cell.length_b   1.000
_cell.length_c   1.000
_cell.angle_alpha   90.00
_cell.angle_beta   90.00
_cell.angle_gamma   90.00
#
_symmetry.space_group_name_H-M   'P 1'
#
loop_
_entity.id
_entity.type
_entity.pdbx_description
1 polymer ?
#
loop_
_entity_poly.entity_id
_entity_poly.type
_entity_poly.pdbx_seq_one_letter_code
_entity_poly.pdbx_strand_id
1 'polypeptide(L)'
;MANTKKTTLDITGMTCAACSNRIEKKLNKLDDVNAQVNLTTEKATVEYNPDQHDVQEFINTIQHLGYGVAVETVELDITGMTCAACSSRIEKVLNKMDGVQEATVNLTTEQAKVDYYPEETDANQLITRIQKLGYDAAVKDKNKDQASRKTKELQHKLIKLIISAALSLPLLMLMFVHLFNMHIPSLFMNPWFQFILATPVQFIIGWQFYVGAYKNLRNGGANMDVLVAVGTSAAYFYSIYEMLRWLSGVTTQPHLYFETSAVLITLILFGKYLEARAKSQTTNALGELLSLQAKEARILKDGNEIMIPLNDVRVGDTLIVKPGEKIPVDGTIIKGMTSIDESMLTGESIPVEKNVEDTVIGSTMNKNGTITMTATKVGGDTALANIIKVVEEAQSSKAPIQRLADIISGYFVPIVVGIALLTFIVWFTLVTPGIFEPALVASISVLVIACPCALGLATPTSIMVGTGRAAENGILFKGGEFVERTHQIDTIVLDKTGTITNGRPVVTDYHGDDQTLQLLATAEKDSEHPLAEAIVNYAKDKHMQLTETTSFKAVPGHGIEATIEGHHILVGNRKLMAENDISLPKHISDDLTNYEQDGKTAMLIAVNHSLTGIIAVADTVKEHAKDAIKQLHDMGIEVAMLTGDNKNTAQAIAKQVGIDTVIADILPEEKAAQIAKLQQQGKKVAMVGDGVNDAPALVKADIGIAIGTGTEVAIEAADITILGGDLMLIPKAIYASKATIRNIRQNLFWAFGYNIAGIPIAAMGLLAPWVAGAAMALSSVSVVTNALRLKKMRLEPRRKDA
;
A
#
# COMPACT_ATOMS: atom_id res chain seq x y z
N MET A 1 28.29 35.55 -24.58
CA MET A 1 26.95 35.04 -25.01
C MET A 1 26.30 34.51 -23.75
N ALA A 2 25.16 35.02 -23.39
CA ALA A 2 24.41 34.51 -22.24
C ALA A 2 24.13 33.00 -22.46
N ASN A 3 24.38 32.20 -21.46
CA ASN A 3 24.16 30.75 -21.46
C ASN A 3 22.64 30.55 -21.38
N THR A 4 21.92 30.58 -22.50
CA THR A 4 20.46 30.36 -22.54
C THR A 4 20.14 28.91 -22.80
N LYS A 5 19.38 28.29 -21.88
CA LYS A 5 18.83 26.95 -21.97
C LYS A 5 17.36 27.07 -22.42
N LYS A 6 16.89 26.10 -23.18
CA LYS A 6 15.49 25.98 -23.60
C LYS A 6 14.91 24.70 -23.06
N THR A 7 13.78 24.79 -22.37
CA THR A 7 13.03 23.65 -21.87
C THR A 7 11.60 23.70 -22.40
N THR A 8 10.97 22.54 -22.52
CA THR A 8 9.56 22.41 -22.90
C THR A 8 8.85 21.62 -21.79
N LEU A 9 7.69 22.09 -21.35
CA LEU A 9 6.90 21.45 -20.30
C LEU A 9 5.51 21.13 -20.84
N ASP A 10 5.06 19.91 -20.68
CA ASP A 10 3.70 19.49 -21.01
C ASP A 10 2.74 19.92 -19.91
N ILE A 11 1.77 20.77 -20.24
CA ILE A 11 0.86 21.36 -19.25
C ILE A 11 -0.49 20.68 -19.32
N THR A 12 -0.99 20.25 -18.19
CA THR A 12 -2.33 19.65 -18.05
C THR A 12 -3.33 20.64 -17.46
N GLY A 13 -4.61 20.51 -17.83
CA GLY A 13 -5.69 21.35 -17.29
C GLY A 13 -5.93 22.66 -18.01
N MET A 14 -5.27 22.92 -19.15
CA MET A 14 -5.59 24.08 -19.99
C MET A 14 -6.84 23.78 -20.84
N THR A 15 -7.87 24.64 -20.74
CA THR A 15 -9.13 24.44 -21.48
C THR A 15 -9.42 25.55 -22.50
N CYS A 16 -8.71 26.68 -22.44
CA CYS A 16 -8.98 27.84 -23.31
C CYS A 16 -7.72 28.71 -23.47
N ALA A 17 -7.77 29.60 -24.48
CA ALA A 17 -6.69 30.55 -24.76
C ALA A 17 -6.38 31.52 -23.62
N ALA A 18 -7.34 31.77 -22.71
CA ALA A 18 -7.08 32.59 -21.55
C ALA A 18 -6.17 31.85 -20.55
N CYS A 19 -6.25 30.50 -20.47
CA CYS A 19 -5.38 29.68 -19.65
C CYS A 19 -3.93 29.76 -20.13
N SER A 20 -3.68 29.52 -21.43
CA SER A 20 -2.33 29.60 -22.01
C SER A 20 -1.72 31.00 -21.83
N ASN A 21 -2.49 32.08 -22.14
CA ASN A 21 -2.04 33.45 -21.94
C ASN A 21 -1.74 33.79 -20.46
N ARG A 22 -2.45 33.20 -19.50
CA ARG A 22 -2.24 33.42 -18.06
C ARG A 22 -0.92 32.82 -17.60
N ILE A 23 -0.62 31.61 -18.07
CA ILE A 23 0.63 30.90 -17.76
C ILE A 23 1.79 31.66 -18.42
N GLU A 24 1.70 31.94 -19.70
CA GLU A 24 2.72 32.67 -20.50
C GLU A 24 3.06 34.03 -19.87
N LYS A 25 2.06 34.85 -19.56
CA LYS A 25 2.27 36.12 -18.86
C LYS A 25 2.92 35.99 -17.49
N LYS A 26 2.67 34.92 -16.76
CA LYS A 26 3.24 34.75 -15.42
C LYS A 26 4.70 34.29 -15.52
N LEU A 27 5.01 33.38 -16.44
CA LEU A 27 6.39 32.95 -16.69
C LEU A 27 7.26 34.08 -17.23
N ASN A 28 6.75 34.90 -18.20
CA ASN A 28 7.43 36.06 -18.74
C ASN A 28 7.57 37.25 -17.76
N LYS A 29 7.06 37.14 -16.52
CA LYS A 29 7.34 38.10 -15.45
C LYS A 29 8.62 37.80 -14.67
N LEU A 30 9.20 36.64 -14.89
CA LEU A 30 10.52 36.29 -14.34
C LEU A 30 11.59 36.99 -15.20
N ASP A 31 12.60 37.52 -14.56
CA ASP A 31 13.69 38.23 -15.25
C ASP A 31 14.48 37.26 -16.12
N ASP A 32 14.85 37.67 -17.35
CA ASP A 32 15.60 36.85 -18.31
C ASP A 32 14.92 35.51 -18.70
N VAL A 33 13.57 35.44 -18.63
CA VAL A 33 12.76 34.32 -19.07
C VAL A 33 11.89 34.70 -20.27
N ASN A 34 11.92 33.91 -21.33
CA ASN A 34 11.05 34.02 -22.50
C ASN A 34 10.25 32.75 -22.71
N ALA A 35 8.97 32.78 -22.33
CA ALA A 35 8.07 31.66 -22.40
C ALA A 35 7.02 31.83 -23.46
N GLN A 36 6.73 30.77 -24.22
CA GLN A 36 5.61 30.65 -25.15
C GLN A 36 4.76 29.45 -24.78
N VAL A 37 3.45 29.63 -24.63
CA VAL A 37 2.50 28.58 -24.26
C VAL A 37 1.51 28.34 -25.38
N ASN A 38 1.52 27.12 -25.90
CA ASN A 38 0.65 26.69 -26.98
C ASN A 38 -0.49 25.80 -26.44
N LEU A 39 -1.74 26.31 -26.58
CA LEU A 39 -2.92 25.56 -26.11
C LEU A 39 -3.18 24.28 -26.92
N THR A 40 -2.89 24.29 -28.23
CA THR A 40 -3.22 23.14 -29.10
C THR A 40 -2.29 21.95 -28.86
N THR A 41 -1.02 22.23 -28.57
CA THR A 41 -0.04 21.17 -28.21
C THR A 41 0.09 20.96 -26.73
N GLU A 42 -0.61 21.76 -25.91
CA GLU A 42 -0.55 21.74 -24.44
C GLU A 42 0.87 21.89 -23.87
N LYS A 43 1.76 22.57 -24.62
CA LYS A 43 3.18 22.75 -24.25
C LYS A 43 3.52 24.19 -23.92
N ALA A 44 4.33 24.38 -22.89
CA ALA A 44 5.03 25.62 -22.60
C ALA A 44 6.51 25.46 -22.93
N THR A 45 7.01 26.27 -23.83
CA THR A 45 8.43 26.37 -24.18
C THR A 45 9.03 27.57 -23.46
N VAL A 46 10.04 27.36 -22.64
CA VAL A 46 10.69 28.39 -21.81
C VAL A 46 12.17 28.47 -22.15
N GLU A 47 12.61 29.66 -22.58
CA GLU A 47 14.02 29.99 -22.77
C GLU A 47 14.48 30.83 -21.56
N TYR A 48 15.56 30.42 -20.89
CA TYR A 48 16.01 31.03 -19.64
C TYR A 48 17.50 30.89 -19.41
N ASN A 49 18.04 31.67 -18.49
CA ASN A 49 19.41 31.56 -18.03
C ASN A 49 19.52 30.52 -16.89
N PRO A 50 20.21 29.36 -17.08
CA PRO A 50 20.30 28.31 -16.08
C PRO A 50 21.11 28.69 -14.81
N ASP A 51 21.86 29.79 -14.86
CA ASP A 51 22.57 30.31 -13.69
C ASP A 51 21.65 31.12 -12.74
N GLN A 52 20.45 31.53 -13.22
CA GLN A 52 19.51 32.37 -12.45
C GLN A 52 18.22 31.64 -12.14
N HIS A 53 17.76 30.74 -13.03
CA HIS A 53 16.49 30.03 -12.90
C HIS A 53 16.67 28.54 -13.09
N ASP A 54 15.84 27.76 -12.42
CA ASP A 54 15.72 26.33 -12.64
C ASP A 54 14.33 25.95 -13.17
N VAL A 55 14.23 24.77 -13.73
CA VAL A 55 12.97 24.25 -14.31
C VAL A 55 11.89 24.07 -13.24
N GLN A 56 12.31 23.76 -12.00
CA GLN A 56 11.40 23.57 -10.88
C GLN A 56 10.64 24.85 -10.52
N GLU A 57 11.26 26.01 -10.68
CA GLU A 57 10.59 27.31 -10.48
C GLU A 57 9.45 27.53 -11.47
N PHE A 58 9.66 27.15 -12.74
CA PHE A 58 8.60 27.24 -13.75
C PHE A 58 7.45 26.28 -13.47
N ILE A 59 7.75 25.03 -13.08
CA ILE A 59 6.78 24.03 -12.68
C ILE A 59 5.96 24.53 -11.49
N ASN A 60 6.61 25.02 -10.45
CA ASN A 60 5.94 25.58 -9.27
C ASN A 60 5.04 26.76 -9.65
N THR A 61 5.50 27.63 -10.57
CA THR A 61 4.72 28.77 -11.04
C THR A 61 3.46 28.34 -11.78
N ILE A 62 3.55 27.30 -12.61
CA ILE A 62 2.41 26.72 -13.35
C ILE A 62 1.42 26.08 -12.35
N GLN A 63 1.91 25.31 -11.38
CA GLN A 63 1.09 24.67 -10.37
C GLN A 63 0.38 25.68 -9.45
N HIS A 64 1.05 26.76 -9.07
CA HIS A 64 0.42 27.86 -8.28
C HIS A 64 -0.69 28.59 -9.04
N LEU A 65 -0.70 28.51 -10.38
CA LEU A 65 -1.80 29.06 -11.19
C LEU A 65 -2.99 28.09 -11.30
N GLY A 66 -2.87 26.86 -10.73
CA GLY A 66 -3.91 25.82 -10.74
C GLY A 66 -3.85 24.90 -11.96
N TYR A 67 -2.70 24.83 -12.67
CA TYR A 67 -2.47 23.91 -13.78
C TYR A 67 -1.47 22.83 -13.37
N GLY A 68 -1.53 21.65 -14.02
CA GLY A 68 -0.55 20.58 -13.83
C GLY A 68 0.57 20.62 -14.86
N VAL A 69 1.67 19.94 -14.55
CA VAL A 69 2.73 19.60 -15.53
C VAL A 69 2.75 18.07 -15.62
N ALA A 70 2.80 17.53 -16.84
CA ALA A 70 2.75 16.09 -17.06
C ALA A 70 4.00 15.42 -16.45
N VAL A 71 3.77 14.35 -15.73
CA VAL A 71 4.79 13.55 -15.05
C VAL A 71 4.65 12.11 -15.52
N GLU A 72 5.76 11.50 -15.89
CA GLU A 72 5.81 10.07 -16.16
C GLU A 72 6.41 9.31 -14.99
N THR A 73 5.89 8.13 -14.76
CA THR A 73 6.41 7.20 -13.73
C THR A 73 7.12 6.03 -14.39
N VAL A 74 8.36 5.77 -13.98
CA VAL A 74 9.09 4.57 -14.37
C VAL A 74 9.45 3.72 -13.16
N GLU A 75 9.25 2.41 -13.27
CA GLU A 75 9.75 1.45 -12.31
C GLU A 75 11.02 0.78 -12.85
N LEU A 76 12.08 0.84 -12.04
CA LEU A 76 13.39 0.26 -12.36
C LEU A 76 13.71 -0.88 -11.39
N ASP A 77 14.07 -2.03 -11.92
CA ASP A 77 14.69 -3.11 -11.13
C ASP A 77 16.15 -2.76 -10.90
N ILE A 78 16.59 -2.73 -9.64
CA ILE A 78 17.98 -2.39 -9.27
C ILE A 78 18.66 -3.60 -8.65
N THR A 79 19.82 -3.97 -9.17
CA THR A 79 20.62 -5.08 -8.63
C THR A 79 21.91 -4.58 -7.98
N GLY A 80 22.36 -5.31 -6.95
CA GLY A 80 23.60 -4.99 -6.22
C GLY A 80 23.42 -4.11 -4.98
N MET A 81 22.20 -3.78 -4.58
CA MET A 81 21.94 -3.16 -3.29
C MET A 81 22.10 -4.17 -2.16
N THR A 82 22.91 -3.88 -1.14
CA THR A 82 23.21 -4.82 -0.05
C THR A 82 22.66 -4.39 1.30
N CYS A 83 22.30 -3.11 1.45
CA CYS A 83 21.82 -2.54 2.71
C CYS A 83 21.02 -1.24 2.49
N ALA A 84 20.34 -0.79 3.53
CA ALA A 84 19.56 0.45 3.53
C ALA A 84 20.37 1.71 3.11
N ALA A 85 21.67 1.78 3.45
CA ALA A 85 22.51 2.88 3.01
C ALA A 85 22.66 2.93 1.47
N CYS A 86 22.63 1.78 0.79
CA CYS A 86 22.68 1.70 -0.67
C CYS A 86 21.41 2.29 -1.29
N SER A 87 20.22 1.87 -0.83
CA SER A 87 18.94 2.36 -1.35
C SER A 87 18.76 3.86 -1.08
N SER A 88 19.06 4.33 0.13
CA SER A 88 18.97 5.76 0.48
C SER A 88 19.91 6.62 -0.35
N ARG A 89 21.07 6.09 -0.71
CA ARG A 89 22.02 6.79 -1.55
C ARG A 89 21.53 6.95 -2.99
N ILE A 90 21.05 5.86 -3.60
CA ILE A 90 20.50 5.90 -4.95
C ILE A 90 19.33 6.89 -4.98
N GLU A 91 18.40 6.79 -4.02
CA GLU A 91 17.27 7.69 -3.87
C GLU A 91 17.70 9.16 -3.77
N LYS A 92 18.68 9.47 -2.91
CA LYS A 92 19.20 10.84 -2.77
C LYS A 92 19.85 11.37 -4.05
N VAL A 93 20.51 10.52 -4.84
CA VAL A 93 21.15 10.94 -6.09
C VAL A 93 20.12 11.11 -7.20
N LEU A 94 19.09 10.27 -7.27
CA LEU A 94 18.00 10.40 -8.24
C LEU A 94 17.18 11.66 -7.94
N ASN A 95 16.81 11.91 -6.69
CA ASN A 95 16.07 13.12 -6.27
C ASN A 95 16.86 14.44 -6.45
N LYS A 96 18.15 14.37 -6.78
CA LYS A 96 18.99 15.53 -7.12
C LYS A 96 19.22 15.69 -8.62
N MET A 97 18.66 14.80 -9.43
CA MET A 97 18.77 14.93 -10.89
C MET A 97 17.74 15.94 -11.37
N ASP A 98 18.16 16.78 -12.33
CA ASP A 98 17.25 17.65 -13.06
C ASP A 98 16.19 16.80 -13.79
N GLY A 99 14.95 17.23 -13.76
CA GLY A 99 13.83 16.51 -14.36
C GLY A 99 13.25 15.37 -13.51
N VAL A 100 13.76 15.07 -12.32
CA VAL A 100 13.14 14.12 -11.39
C VAL A 100 12.29 14.87 -10.36
N GLN A 101 11.00 14.52 -10.30
CA GLN A 101 10.08 15.07 -9.31
C GLN A 101 10.23 14.36 -7.98
N GLU A 102 10.12 13.03 -7.98
CA GLU A 102 10.33 12.20 -6.79
C GLU A 102 10.87 10.84 -7.22
N ALA A 103 11.85 10.36 -6.47
CA ALA A 103 12.36 9.00 -6.60
C ALA A 103 12.33 8.31 -5.25
N THR A 104 11.76 7.12 -5.21
CA THR A 104 11.72 6.24 -4.04
C THR A 104 12.42 4.93 -4.37
N VAL A 105 13.40 4.52 -3.56
CA VAL A 105 14.16 3.29 -3.78
C VAL A 105 13.94 2.32 -2.63
N ASN A 106 13.37 1.16 -2.93
CA ASN A 106 13.06 0.13 -1.95
C ASN A 106 14.09 -1.01 -2.01
N LEU A 107 14.81 -1.22 -0.91
CA LEU A 107 15.80 -2.29 -0.78
C LEU A 107 15.17 -3.69 -0.81
N THR A 108 13.94 -3.83 -0.31
CA THR A 108 13.31 -5.15 -0.14
C THR A 108 12.75 -5.68 -1.45
N THR A 109 12.13 -4.82 -2.24
CA THR A 109 11.66 -5.14 -3.59
C THR A 109 12.79 -5.07 -4.62
N GLU A 110 13.91 -4.42 -4.27
CA GLU A 110 15.04 -4.13 -5.15
C GLU A 110 14.63 -3.26 -6.35
N GLN A 111 13.71 -2.31 -6.11
CA GLN A 111 13.11 -1.45 -7.13
C GLN A 111 13.25 0.02 -6.78
N ALA A 112 13.29 0.86 -7.83
CA ALA A 112 13.06 2.28 -7.73
C ALA A 112 11.80 2.65 -8.51
N LYS A 113 10.92 3.44 -7.90
CA LYS A 113 9.86 4.18 -8.56
C LYS A 113 10.34 5.61 -8.74
N VAL A 114 10.34 6.12 -9.96
CA VAL A 114 10.82 7.46 -10.27
C VAL A 114 9.76 8.19 -11.07
N ASP A 115 9.27 9.28 -10.50
CA ASP A 115 8.37 10.22 -11.13
C ASP A 115 9.23 11.34 -11.73
N TYR A 116 9.13 11.57 -13.03
CA TYR A 116 10.01 12.47 -13.75
C TYR A 116 9.29 13.21 -14.88
N TYR A 117 9.85 14.31 -15.30
CA TYR A 117 9.36 15.10 -16.43
C TYR A 117 10.01 14.58 -17.71
N PRO A 118 9.24 14.00 -18.65
CA PRO A 118 9.80 13.28 -19.82
C PRO A 118 10.60 14.16 -20.78
N GLU A 119 10.33 15.46 -20.79
CA GLU A 119 11.06 16.42 -21.62
C GLU A 119 12.45 16.81 -21.04
N GLU A 120 12.70 16.56 -19.75
CA GLU A 120 13.97 16.88 -19.08
C GLU A 120 14.87 15.67 -18.86
N THR A 121 14.28 14.51 -18.60
CA THR A 121 15.04 13.26 -18.38
C THR A 121 14.28 12.05 -18.94
N ASP A 122 15.00 10.98 -19.17
CA ASP A 122 14.44 9.71 -19.64
C ASP A 122 14.91 8.52 -18.79
N ALA A 123 14.25 7.38 -18.97
CA ALA A 123 14.57 6.16 -18.24
C ALA A 123 16.04 5.71 -18.43
N ASN A 124 16.65 5.95 -19.61
CA ASN A 124 18.04 5.57 -19.87
C ASN A 124 19.03 6.45 -19.11
N GLN A 125 18.72 7.74 -18.94
CA GLN A 125 19.53 8.65 -18.13
C GLN A 125 19.49 8.27 -16.66
N LEU A 126 18.28 7.91 -16.14
CA LEU A 126 18.11 7.40 -14.79
C LEU A 126 18.94 6.12 -14.57
N ILE A 127 18.84 5.15 -15.49
CA ILE A 127 19.63 3.91 -15.46
C ILE A 127 21.13 4.21 -15.48
N THR A 128 21.57 5.07 -16.39
CA THR A 128 22.99 5.47 -16.49
C THR A 128 23.48 6.10 -15.18
N ARG A 129 22.64 6.90 -14.53
CA ARG A 129 22.98 7.53 -13.25
C ARG A 129 23.16 6.50 -12.14
N ILE A 130 22.28 5.51 -12.08
CA ILE A 130 22.37 4.39 -11.12
C ILE A 130 23.63 3.55 -11.40
N GLN A 131 23.93 3.28 -12.67
CA GLN A 131 25.13 2.55 -13.06
C GLN A 131 26.43 3.28 -12.70
N LYS A 132 26.46 4.61 -12.82
CA LYS A 132 27.60 5.42 -12.34
C LYS A 132 27.83 5.32 -10.83
N LEU A 133 26.81 5.01 -10.06
CA LEU A 133 26.93 4.72 -8.62
C LEU A 133 27.44 3.29 -8.33
N GLY A 134 27.58 2.46 -9.38
CA GLY A 134 28.09 1.10 -9.28
C GLY A 134 27.01 0.04 -9.04
N TYR A 135 25.74 0.36 -9.23
CA TYR A 135 24.62 -0.57 -9.21
C TYR A 135 24.15 -0.83 -10.64
N ASP A 136 23.49 -1.96 -10.89
CA ASP A 136 22.88 -2.21 -12.18
C ASP A 136 21.38 -1.93 -12.11
N ALA A 137 20.82 -1.40 -13.21
CA ALA A 137 19.42 -1.05 -13.28
C ALA A 137 18.85 -1.37 -14.68
N ALA A 138 17.59 -1.77 -14.71
CA ALA A 138 16.84 -1.99 -15.94
C ALA A 138 15.38 -1.58 -15.72
N VAL A 139 14.69 -1.18 -16.79
CA VAL A 139 13.24 -0.95 -16.73
C VAL A 139 12.56 -2.26 -16.37
N LYS A 140 11.61 -2.21 -15.43
CA LYS A 140 10.83 -3.37 -14.97
C LYS A 140 10.06 -3.98 -16.14
N ASP A 141 10.40 -5.21 -16.50
CA ASP A 141 9.72 -5.96 -17.55
C ASP A 141 8.53 -6.70 -16.94
N LYS A 142 7.32 -6.26 -17.27
CA LYS A 142 6.07 -6.84 -16.75
C LYS A 142 5.88 -8.32 -17.13
N ASN A 143 6.59 -8.81 -18.14
CA ASN A 143 6.45 -10.17 -18.67
C ASN A 143 7.54 -11.15 -18.20
N LYS A 144 8.56 -10.71 -17.47
CA LYS A 144 9.60 -11.61 -16.96
C LYS A 144 9.20 -12.24 -15.64
N ASP A 145 9.27 -13.56 -15.60
CA ASP A 145 9.01 -14.40 -14.43
C ASP A 145 9.98 -14.07 -13.26
N GLN A 146 9.63 -13.06 -12.46
CA GLN A 146 10.42 -12.62 -11.30
C GLN A 146 10.62 -13.76 -10.27
N ALA A 147 9.65 -14.68 -10.16
CA ALA A 147 9.73 -15.81 -9.25
C ALA A 147 10.88 -16.75 -9.61
N SER A 148 11.09 -17.01 -10.90
CA SER A 148 12.17 -17.86 -11.41
C SER A 148 13.56 -17.23 -11.18
N ARG A 149 13.69 -15.90 -11.33
CA ARG A 149 14.95 -15.17 -11.03
C ARG A 149 15.31 -15.23 -9.55
N LYS A 150 14.34 -14.96 -8.67
CA LYS A 150 14.52 -15.00 -7.20
C LYS A 150 14.88 -16.40 -6.71
N THR A 151 14.29 -17.44 -7.29
CA THR A 151 14.61 -18.83 -6.96
C THR A 151 16.06 -19.18 -7.33
N LYS A 152 16.52 -18.79 -8.53
CA LYS A 152 17.91 -19.00 -8.97
C LYS A 152 18.91 -18.25 -8.11
N GLU A 153 18.59 -17.01 -7.71
CA GLU A 153 19.44 -16.22 -6.83
C GLU A 153 19.56 -16.86 -5.44
N LEU A 154 18.45 -17.35 -4.88
CA LEU A 154 18.43 -18.04 -3.59
C LEU A 154 19.28 -19.33 -3.64
N GLN A 155 19.18 -20.10 -4.73
CA GLN A 155 20.02 -21.28 -4.96
C GLN A 155 21.50 -20.92 -5.04
N HIS A 156 21.85 -19.82 -5.72
CA HIS A 156 23.24 -19.36 -5.83
C HIS A 156 23.83 -18.94 -4.46
N LYS A 157 23.03 -18.24 -3.64
CA LYS A 157 23.41 -17.90 -2.26
C LYS A 157 23.58 -19.15 -1.40
N LEU A 158 22.72 -20.15 -1.56
CA LEU A 158 22.79 -21.41 -0.84
C LEU A 158 24.09 -22.19 -1.21
N ILE A 159 24.40 -22.30 -2.50
CA ILE A 159 25.63 -22.98 -2.97
C ILE A 159 26.87 -22.30 -2.39
N LYS A 160 26.96 -20.96 -2.46
CA LYS A 160 28.07 -20.22 -1.87
C LYS A 160 28.20 -20.47 -0.36
N LEU A 161 27.06 -20.50 0.34
CA LEU A 161 27.04 -20.80 1.77
C LEU A 161 27.51 -22.22 2.07
N ILE A 162 27.07 -23.22 1.33
CA ILE A 162 27.48 -24.64 1.53
C ILE A 162 28.98 -24.79 1.32
N ILE A 163 29.53 -24.21 0.24
CA ILE A 163 30.98 -24.26 -0.02
C ILE A 163 31.75 -23.55 1.08
N SER A 164 31.30 -22.36 1.49
CA SER A 164 31.93 -21.61 2.59
C SER A 164 31.90 -22.39 3.90
N ALA A 165 30.75 -22.98 4.24
CA ALA A 165 30.57 -23.78 5.44
C ALA A 165 31.46 -25.03 5.42
N ALA A 166 31.57 -25.74 4.28
CA ALA A 166 32.44 -26.92 4.14
C ALA A 166 33.91 -26.58 4.37
N LEU A 167 34.38 -25.44 3.87
CA LEU A 167 35.77 -24.98 4.09
C LEU A 167 36.01 -24.43 5.48
N SER A 168 35.01 -23.79 6.10
CA SER A 168 35.15 -23.17 7.42
C SER A 168 34.86 -24.12 8.57
N LEU A 169 34.14 -25.22 8.36
CA LEU A 169 33.78 -26.18 9.42
C LEU A 169 35.02 -26.81 10.10
N PRO A 170 36.06 -27.25 9.41
CA PRO A 170 37.31 -27.72 10.03
C PRO A 170 37.97 -26.64 10.88
N LEU A 171 37.96 -25.38 10.42
CA LEU A 171 38.47 -24.22 11.16
C LEU A 171 37.65 -23.88 12.39
N LEU A 172 36.33 -24.01 12.30
CA LEU A 172 35.41 -23.84 13.44
C LEU A 172 35.68 -24.87 14.53
N MET A 173 36.01 -26.12 14.17
CA MET A 173 36.36 -27.16 15.14
C MET A 173 37.60 -26.80 15.96
N LEU A 174 38.59 -26.13 15.39
CA LEU A 174 39.76 -25.64 16.13
C LEU A 174 39.37 -24.69 17.26
N MET A 175 38.38 -23.87 17.04
CA MET A 175 37.90 -22.87 18.00
C MET A 175 37.22 -23.55 19.21
N PHE A 176 36.46 -24.63 19.00
CA PHE A 176 35.88 -25.43 20.09
C PHE A 176 36.94 -26.16 20.89
N VAL A 177 38.07 -26.53 20.30
CA VAL A 177 39.18 -27.16 20.95
C VAL A 177 39.87 -26.25 21.96
N HIS A 178 40.12 -25.02 21.56
CA HIS A 178 40.65 -24.01 22.49
C HIS A 178 39.70 -23.71 23.65
N LEU A 179 38.39 -23.83 23.41
CA LEU A 179 37.37 -23.56 24.41
C LEU A 179 37.16 -24.72 25.39
N PHE A 180 37.25 -26.00 24.92
CA PHE A 180 36.94 -27.20 25.66
C PHE A 180 38.17 -28.11 25.97
N ASN A 181 39.38 -27.65 25.62
CA ASN A 181 40.65 -28.39 25.85
C ASN A 181 40.66 -29.80 25.23
N MET A 182 40.06 -30.00 24.07
CA MET A 182 39.95 -31.28 23.36
C MET A 182 41.23 -31.58 22.57
N HIS A 183 41.65 -32.86 22.51
CA HIS A 183 42.77 -33.27 21.68
C HIS A 183 42.32 -33.41 20.22
N ILE A 184 42.97 -32.68 19.31
CA ILE A 184 42.75 -32.78 17.87
C ILE A 184 44.02 -33.28 17.15
N PRO A 185 43.85 -33.91 16.01
CA PRO A 185 44.96 -34.26 15.14
C PRO A 185 45.82 -33.03 14.77
N SER A 186 47.12 -33.17 14.83
CA SER A 186 48.13 -32.11 14.58
C SER A 186 47.98 -31.44 13.21
N LEU A 187 47.31 -32.11 12.26
CA LEU A 187 47.00 -31.58 10.92
C LEU A 187 46.23 -30.29 10.96
N PHE A 188 45.22 -30.20 11.82
CA PHE A 188 44.36 -28.97 11.96
C PHE A 188 45.11 -27.79 12.56
N MET A 189 46.16 -28.02 13.36
CA MET A 189 46.99 -26.99 13.95
C MET A 189 48.09 -26.49 12.96
N ASN A 190 48.23 -27.13 11.81
CA ASN A 190 49.24 -26.74 10.82
C ASN A 190 48.84 -25.38 10.19
N PRO A 191 49.73 -24.33 10.24
CA PRO A 191 49.43 -23.02 9.65
C PRO A 191 49.09 -23.08 8.14
N TRP A 192 49.72 -23.94 7.40
CA TRP A 192 49.45 -24.14 5.99
C TRP A 192 48.05 -24.71 5.72
N PHE A 193 47.59 -25.63 6.55
CA PHE A 193 46.24 -26.21 6.43
C PHE A 193 45.17 -25.14 6.63
N GLN A 194 45.32 -24.29 7.66
CA GLN A 194 44.41 -23.19 7.94
C GLN A 194 44.45 -22.15 6.81
N PHE A 195 45.63 -21.79 6.32
CA PHE A 195 45.79 -20.84 5.20
C PHE A 195 45.09 -21.34 3.93
N ILE A 196 45.29 -22.60 3.56
CA ILE A 196 44.68 -23.20 2.34
C ILE A 196 43.14 -23.19 2.42
N LEU A 197 42.57 -23.45 3.59
CA LEU A 197 41.12 -23.44 3.78
C LEU A 197 40.53 -22.03 3.82
N ALA A 198 41.20 -21.11 4.51
CA ALA A 198 40.68 -19.73 4.70
C ALA A 198 40.82 -18.88 3.43
N THR A 199 41.88 -19.09 2.61
CA THR A 199 42.13 -18.24 1.42
C THR A 199 40.98 -18.24 0.40
N PRO A 200 40.41 -19.39 0.00
CA PRO A 200 39.27 -19.41 -0.91
C PRO A 200 38.04 -18.73 -0.29
N VAL A 201 37.81 -18.91 1.00
CA VAL A 201 36.70 -18.24 1.69
C VAL A 201 36.89 -16.73 1.70
N GLN A 202 38.10 -16.24 1.98
CA GLN A 202 38.40 -14.81 2.07
C GLN A 202 38.32 -14.11 0.69
N PHE A 203 38.97 -14.66 -0.35
CA PHE A 203 39.18 -13.96 -1.61
C PHE A 203 38.31 -14.45 -2.78
N ILE A 204 37.76 -15.65 -2.72
CA ILE A 204 36.82 -16.12 -3.77
C ILE A 204 35.37 -15.91 -3.32
N ILE A 205 35.00 -16.48 -2.18
CA ILE A 205 33.62 -16.39 -1.68
C ILE A 205 33.34 -14.99 -1.10
N GLY A 206 34.30 -14.45 -0.34
CA GLY A 206 34.28 -13.10 0.27
C GLY A 206 34.50 -11.96 -0.71
N TRP A 207 34.84 -12.21 -1.98
CA TRP A 207 35.12 -11.18 -2.98
C TRP A 207 34.01 -10.12 -3.10
N GLN A 208 32.76 -10.54 -2.95
CA GLN A 208 31.60 -9.65 -2.99
C GLN A 208 31.68 -8.51 -1.95
N PHE A 209 32.25 -8.76 -0.77
CA PHE A 209 32.43 -7.74 0.27
C PHE A 209 33.50 -6.72 -0.11
N TYR A 210 34.57 -7.15 -0.78
CA TYR A 210 35.59 -6.22 -1.28
C TYR A 210 35.06 -5.33 -2.40
N VAL A 211 34.30 -5.89 -3.34
CA VAL A 211 33.68 -5.11 -4.41
C VAL A 211 32.67 -4.13 -3.84
N GLY A 212 31.83 -4.55 -2.88
CA GLY A 212 30.86 -3.70 -2.21
C GLY A 212 31.54 -2.59 -1.40
N ALA A 213 32.58 -2.91 -0.65
CA ALA A 213 33.40 -1.95 0.11
C ALA A 213 34.05 -0.91 -0.80
N TYR A 214 34.72 -1.33 -1.87
CA TYR A 214 35.37 -0.42 -2.83
C TYR A 214 34.39 0.54 -3.48
N LYS A 215 33.25 0.03 -3.97
CA LYS A 215 32.19 0.85 -4.58
C LYS A 215 31.64 1.89 -3.60
N ASN A 216 31.41 1.51 -2.35
CA ASN A 216 30.85 2.43 -1.35
C ASN A 216 31.88 3.49 -0.91
N LEU A 217 33.12 3.10 -0.65
CA LEU A 217 34.18 4.03 -0.26
C LEU A 217 34.52 5.03 -1.38
N ARG A 218 34.65 4.56 -2.63
CA ARG A 218 34.89 5.45 -3.78
C ARG A 218 33.80 6.51 -3.92
N ASN A 219 32.62 6.19 -3.50
CA ASN A 219 31.46 7.05 -3.57
C ASN A 219 31.24 7.87 -2.26
N GLY A 220 32.21 7.91 -1.33
CA GLY A 220 32.17 8.72 -0.10
C GLY A 220 31.19 8.20 0.98
N GLY A 221 30.86 6.90 0.96
CA GLY A 221 30.03 6.25 1.97
C GLY A 221 30.72 5.02 2.56
N ALA A 222 30.23 4.56 3.71
CA ALA A 222 30.62 3.27 4.29
C ALA A 222 29.36 2.45 4.57
N ASN A 223 29.46 1.14 4.34
CA ASN A 223 28.35 0.20 4.55
C ASN A 223 28.87 -1.05 5.28
N MET A 224 27.98 -2.02 5.45
CA MET A 224 28.31 -3.31 6.04
C MET A 224 29.50 -4.00 5.35
N ASP A 225 29.59 -3.93 4.00
CA ASP A 225 30.65 -4.60 3.25
C ASP A 225 32.03 -4.03 3.62
N VAL A 226 32.10 -2.73 3.94
CA VAL A 226 33.34 -2.08 4.44
C VAL A 226 33.74 -2.66 5.79
N LEU A 227 32.80 -2.80 6.73
CA LEU A 227 33.09 -3.34 8.06
C LEU A 227 33.59 -4.79 7.98
N VAL A 228 32.92 -5.61 7.15
CA VAL A 228 33.28 -7.02 6.92
C VAL A 228 34.66 -7.13 6.24
N ALA A 229 34.88 -6.38 5.16
CA ALA A 229 36.14 -6.43 4.42
C ALA A 229 37.34 -6.01 5.31
N VAL A 230 37.20 -4.92 6.09
CA VAL A 230 38.22 -4.45 7.01
C VAL A 230 38.48 -5.47 8.13
N GLY A 231 37.42 -5.93 8.82
CA GLY A 231 37.54 -6.84 9.97
C GLY A 231 38.12 -8.20 9.58
N THR A 232 37.61 -8.81 8.48
CA THR A 232 38.13 -10.13 8.04
C THR A 232 39.52 -10.03 7.44
N SER A 233 39.85 -8.95 6.71
CA SER A 233 41.21 -8.71 6.21
C SER A 233 42.23 -8.51 7.33
N ALA A 234 41.87 -7.77 8.37
CA ALA A 234 42.74 -7.56 9.51
C ALA A 234 43.10 -8.89 10.20
N ALA A 235 42.11 -9.77 10.45
CA ALA A 235 42.37 -11.10 10.98
C ALA A 235 43.23 -11.97 10.05
N TYR A 236 42.92 -11.95 8.74
CA TYR A 236 43.63 -12.74 7.75
C TYR A 236 45.09 -12.33 7.58
N PHE A 237 45.37 -11.03 7.38
CA PHE A 237 46.73 -10.52 7.19
C PHE A 237 47.58 -10.58 8.46
N TYR A 238 46.94 -10.43 9.64
CA TYR A 238 47.65 -10.68 10.89
C TYR A 238 48.08 -12.13 11.01
N SER A 239 47.23 -13.08 10.60
CA SER A 239 47.60 -14.50 10.57
C SER A 239 48.73 -14.81 9.59
N ILE A 240 48.76 -14.14 8.43
CA ILE A 240 49.93 -14.23 7.52
C ILE A 240 51.19 -13.70 8.18
N TYR A 241 51.12 -12.58 8.88
CA TYR A 241 52.25 -12.01 9.59
C TYR A 241 52.80 -13.01 10.65
N GLU A 242 51.94 -13.60 11.48
CA GLU A 242 52.32 -14.60 12.46
C GLU A 242 52.84 -15.91 11.80
N MET A 243 52.29 -16.31 10.69
CA MET A 243 52.76 -17.44 9.91
C MET A 243 54.19 -17.19 9.34
N LEU A 244 54.49 -15.99 8.87
CA LEU A 244 55.80 -15.58 8.41
C LEU A 244 56.84 -15.58 9.56
N ARG A 245 56.46 -15.12 10.77
CA ARG A 245 57.29 -15.18 11.97
C ARG A 245 57.57 -16.62 12.39
N TRP A 246 56.61 -17.50 12.26
CA TRP A 246 56.79 -18.93 12.50
C TRP A 246 57.76 -19.56 11.48
N LEU A 247 57.60 -19.26 10.19
CA LEU A 247 58.53 -19.70 9.15
C LEU A 247 59.97 -19.22 9.31
N SER A 248 60.13 -18.00 9.88
CA SER A 248 61.47 -17.42 10.18
C SER A 248 62.05 -17.93 11.50
N GLY A 249 61.38 -18.83 12.22
CA GLY A 249 61.88 -19.37 13.49
C GLY A 249 61.76 -18.42 14.70
N VAL A 250 61.08 -17.28 14.54
CA VAL A 250 60.94 -16.28 15.63
C VAL A 250 59.91 -16.76 16.66
N THR A 251 58.92 -17.54 16.25
CA THR A 251 57.87 -18.11 17.12
C THR A 251 57.74 -19.61 16.91
N THR A 252 57.56 -20.36 17.98
CA THR A 252 57.36 -21.83 17.93
C THR A 252 55.87 -22.19 17.79
N GLN A 253 54.98 -21.31 18.29
CA GLN A 253 53.50 -21.45 18.18
C GLN A 253 52.89 -20.16 17.72
N PRO A 254 52.50 -20.02 16.46
CA PRO A 254 51.87 -18.79 15.94
C PRO A 254 50.42 -18.68 16.41
N HIS A 255 50.00 -17.48 16.81
CA HIS A 255 48.58 -17.17 17.08
C HIS A 255 47.88 -16.80 15.80
N LEU A 256 47.13 -17.76 15.23
CA LEU A 256 46.47 -17.61 13.93
C LEU A 256 45.00 -17.24 14.14
N TYR A 257 44.42 -16.44 13.24
CA TYR A 257 43.02 -16.01 13.18
C TYR A 257 42.41 -16.28 11.80
N PHE A 258 42.96 -17.24 11.05
CA PHE A 258 42.41 -17.69 9.76
C PHE A 258 40.97 -18.23 9.95
N GLU A 259 40.73 -18.96 11.04
CA GLU A 259 39.40 -19.43 11.41
C GLU A 259 38.43 -18.27 11.65
N THR A 260 38.85 -17.22 12.34
CA THR A 260 38.03 -16.04 12.60
C THR A 260 37.57 -15.39 11.30
N SER A 261 38.49 -15.18 10.35
CA SER A 261 38.19 -14.62 9.04
C SER A 261 37.18 -15.46 8.26
N ALA A 262 37.42 -16.78 8.12
CA ALA A 262 36.58 -17.69 7.36
C ALA A 262 35.20 -17.91 8.01
N VAL A 263 35.16 -18.11 9.34
CA VAL A 263 33.92 -18.33 10.09
C VAL A 263 33.04 -17.07 10.05
N LEU A 264 33.62 -15.86 10.17
CA LEU A 264 32.86 -14.61 10.06
C LEU A 264 32.19 -14.47 8.70
N ILE A 265 32.91 -14.70 7.61
CA ILE A 265 32.35 -14.65 6.26
C ILE A 265 31.20 -15.65 6.14
N THR A 266 31.39 -16.87 6.63
CA THR A 266 30.37 -17.92 6.57
C THR A 266 29.12 -17.57 7.36
N LEU A 267 29.26 -17.04 8.58
CA LEU A 267 28.13 -16.60 9.43
C LEU A 267 27.37 -15.42 8.78
N ILE A 268 28.08 -14.48 8.18
CA ILE A 268 27.46 -13.37 7.47
C ILE A 268 26.70 -13.86 6.23
N LEU A 269 27.28 -14.81 5.46
CA LEU A 269 26.58 -15.44 4.34
C LEU A 269 25.36 -16.23 4.78
N PHE A 270 25.42 -16.91 5.92
CA PHE A 270 24.27 -17.59 6.52
C PHE A 270 23.16 -16.60 6.88
N GLY A 271 23.51 -15.49 7.53
CA GLY A 271 22.57 -14.40 7.80
C GLY A 271 21.91 -13.85 6.53
N LYS A 272 22.72 -13.56 5.47
CA LYS A 272 22.21 -13.10 4.16
C LYS A 272 21.35 -14.14 3.44
N TYR A 273 21.64 -15.42 3.57
CA TYR A 273 20.80 -16.48 3.01
C TYR A 273 19.44 -16.55 3.73
N LEU A 274 19.45 -16.52 5.07
CA LEU A 274 18.20 -16.50 5.85
C LEU A 274 17.37 -15.25 5.55
N GLU A 275 18.01 -14.10 5.40
CA GLU A 275 17.39 -12.85 4.96
C GLU A 275 16.72 -13.00 3.59
N ALA A 276 17.43 -13.52 2.59
CA ALA A 276 16.91 -13.70 1.24
C ALA A 276 15.74 -14.71 1.21
N ARG A 277 15.86 -15.81 1.96
CA ARG A 277 14.78 -16.80 2.11
C ARG A 277 13.53 -16.19 2.74
N ALA A 278 13.72 -15.37 3.74
CA ALA A 278 12.63 -14.71 4.44
C ALA A 278 11.95 -13.64 3.57
N LYS A 279 12.71 -12.83 2.83
CA LYS A 279 12.18 -11.90 1.82
C LYS A 279 11.32 -12.62 0.79
N SER A 280 11.78 -13.79 0.31
CA SER A 280 11.01 -14.62 -0.63
C SER A 280 9.68 -15.08 -0.04
N GLN A 281 9.62 -15.43 1.25
CA GLN A 281 8.37 -15.83 1.91
C GLN A 281 7.41 -14.65 2.16
N THR A 282 7.91 -13.44 2.37
CA THR A 282 7.07 -12.25 2.55
C THR A 282 6.44 -11.76 1.25
N THR A 283 7.10 -11.99 0.11
CA THR A 283 6.59 -11.62 -1.23
C THR A 283 5.50 -12.58 -1.74
N ASN A 284 5.32 -13.73 -1.09
CA ASN A 284 4.36 -14.75 -1.53
C ASN A 284 2.89 -14.35 -1.38
N ALA A 285 2.54 -13.36 -0.57
CA ALA A 285 1.15 -12.85 -0.49
C ALA A 285 0.67 -12.31 -1.84
N LEU A 286 1.52 -11.60 -2.58
CA LEU A 286 1.24 -11.16 -3.95
C LEU A 286 1.13 -12.35 -4.92
N GLY A 287 1.98 -13.37 -4.75
CA GLY A 287 1.92 -14.62 -5.54
C GLY A 287 0.63 -15.41 -5.30
N GLU A 288 0.08 -15.39 -4.09
CA GLU A 288 -1.22 -15.97 -3.78
C GLU A 288 -2.34 -15.24 -4.55
N LEU A 289 -2.36 -13.90 -4.56
CA LEU A 289 -3.32 -13.12 -5.35
C LEU A 289 -3.18 -13.39 -6.86
N LEU A 290 -1.97 -13.42 -7.39
CA LEU A 290 -1.71 -13.75 -8.79
C LEU A 290 -2.17 -15.18 -9.16
N SER A 291 -2.09 -16.14 -8.23
CA SER A 291 -2.55 -17.52 -8.43
C SER A 291 -4.07 -17.65 -8.55
N LEU A 292 -4.81 -16.59 -8.16
CA LEU A 292 -6.28 -16.53 -8.31
C LEU A 292 -6.70 -16.39 -9.76
N GLN A 293 -5.89 -15.75 -10.59
CA GLN A 293 -6.19 -15.52 -12.00
C GLN A 293 -6.37 -16.83 -12.77
N ALA A 294 -7.40 -16.89 -13.62
CA ALA A 294 -7.57 -17.98 -14.56
C ALA A 294 -6.40 -17.97 -15.57
N LYS A 295 -5.97 -19.12 -16.06
CA LYS A 295 -4.92 -19.21 -17.07
C LYS A 295 -5.46 -19.16 -18.49
N GLU A 296 -6.69 -19.64 -18.66
CA GLU A 296 -7.37 -19.80 -19.94
C GLU A 296 -8.82 -19.33 -19.82
N ALA A 297 -9.41 -18.94 -20.92
CA ALA A 297 -10.79 -18.53 -21.05
C ALA A 297 -11.48 -19.31 -22.18
N ARG A 298 -12.75 -19.63 -21.99
CA ARG A 298 -13.60 -20.30 -22.99
C ARG A 298 -14.40 -19.23 -23.73
N ILE A 299 -14.04 -18.98 -24.97
CA ILE A 299 -14.76 -18.03 -25.82
C ILE A 299 -15.77 -18.76 -26.74
N LEU A 300 -16.87 -18.07 -27.06
CA LEU A 300 -17.83 -18.50 -28.07
C LEU A 300 -17.51 -17.77 -29.38
N LYS A 301 -16.94 -18.46 -30.37
CA LYS A 301 -16.64 -17.90 -31.68
C LYS A 301 -17.31 -18.71 -32.77
N ASP A 302 -18.11 -18.08 -33.61
CA ASP A 302 -18.85 -18.71 -34.72
C ASP A 302 -19.71 -19.93 -34.26
N GLY A 303 -20.26 -19.84 -33.04
CA GLY A 303 -21.07 -20.90 -32.43
C GLY A 303 -20.28 -22.05 -31.79
N ASN A 304 -18.94 -22.03 -31.82
CA ASN A 304 -18.11 -23.04 -31.22
C ASN A 304 -17.40 -22.52 -29.95
N GLU A 305 -17.29 -23.40 -28.95
CA GLU A 305 -16.53 -23.14 -27.73
C GLU A 305 -15.03 -23.39 -28.01
N ILE A 306 -14.18 -22.39 -27.82
CA ILE A 306 -12.74 -22.49 -28.02
C ILE A 306 -12.05 -22.02 -26.73
N MET A 307 -11.06 -22.81 -26.24
CA MET A 307 -10.19 -22.38 -25.14
C MET A 307 -9.05 -21.54 -25.68
N ILE A 308 -8.84 -20.36 -25.12
CA ILE A 308 -7.73 -19.48 -25.46
C ILE A 308 -6.98 -19.03 -24.19
N PRO A 309 -5.69 -18.70 -24.30
CA PRO A 309 -4.96 -18.07 -23.21
C PRO A 309 -5.66 -16.78 -22.76
N LEU A 310 -5.67 -16.52 -21.45
CA LEU A 310 -6.34 -15.34 -20.90
C LEU A 310 -5.86 -14.03 -21.52
N ASN A 311 -4.58 -13.93 -21.87
CA ASN A 311 -3.97 -12.73 -22.48
C ASN A 311 -4.51 -12.42 -23.89
N ASP A 312 -5.15 -13.37 -24.54
CA ASP A 312 -5.71 -13.21 -25.90
C ASP A 312 -7.18 -12.76 -25.88
N VAL A 313 -7.82 -12.72 -24.70
CA VAL A 313 -9.20 -12.22 -24.52
C VAL A 313 -9.24 -10.71 -24.75
N ARG A 314 -10.25 -10.25 -25.49
CA ARG A 314 -10.48 -8.84 -25.79
C ARG A 314 -11.80 -8.35 -25.22
N VAL A 315 -11.89 -7.04 -24.99
CA VAL A 315 -13.17 -6.40 -24.63
C VAL A 315 -14.20 -6.67 -25.75
N GLY A 316 -15.40 -7.09 -25.35
CA GLY A 316 -16.49 -7.47 -26.26
C GLY A 316 -16.54 -8.96 -26.59
N ASP A 317 -15.54 -9.77 -26.24
CA ASP A 317 -15.60 -11.22 -26.44
C ASP A 317 -16.70 -11.84 -25.59
N THR A 318 -17.39 -12.83 -26.19
CA THR A 318 -18.42 -13.60 -25.48
C THR A 318 -17.77 -14.84 -24.85
N LEU A 319 -17.89 -14.95 -23.54
CA LEU A 319 -17.26 -16.00 -22.73
C LEU A 319 -18.32 -16.91 -22.11
N ILE A 320 -18.02 -18.20 -21.99
CA ILE A 320 -18.85 -19.19 -21.30
C ILE A 320 -18.10 -19.63 -20.04
N VAL A 321 -18.78 -19.56 -18.88
CA VAL A 321 -18.22 -20.00 -17.60
C VAL A 321 -19.14 -21.07 -17.00
N LYS A 322 -18.60 -22.27 -16.80
CA LYS A 322 -19.33 -23.42 -16.25
C LYS A 322 -19.23 -23.45 -14.72
N PRO A 323 -20.12 -24.18 -14.03
CA PRO A 323 -20.01 -24.38 -12.58
C PRO A 323 -18.65 -24.92 -12.16
N GLY A 324 -18.06 -24.34 -11.11
CA GLY A 324 -16.72 -24.69 -10.61
C GLY A 324 -15.56 -24.06 -11.38
N GLU A 325 -15.82 -23.30 -12.46
CA GLU A 325 -14.80 -22.54 -13.17
C GLU A 325 -14.65 -21.13 -12.57
N LYS A 326 -13.45 -20.57 -12.68
CA LYS A 326 -13.19 -19.16 -12.34
C LYS A 326 -13.70 -18.26 -13.46
N ILE A 327 -14.28 -17.12 -13.09
CA ILE A 327 -14.57 -16.03 -14.04
C ILE A 327 -13.23 -15.55 -14.64
N PRO A 328 -13.06 -15.57 -15.97
CA PRO A 328 -11.74 -15.27 -16.54
C PRO A 328 -11.33 -13.80 -16.46
N VAL A 329 -12.27 -12.89 -16.79
CA VAL A 329 -12.08 -11.42 -16.82
C VAL A 329 -13.34 -10.74 -16.30
N ASP A 330 -13.31 -9.44 -16.07
CA ASP A 330 -14.51 -8.69 -15.66
C ASP A 330 -15.47 -8.58 -16.83
N GLY A 331 -16.77 -8.71 -16.54
CA GLY A 331 -17.76 -8.69 -17.60
C GLY A 331 -19.19 -8.55 -17.09
N THR A 332 -20.14 -8.62 -18.03
CA THR A 332 -21.58 -8.56 -17.77
C THR A 332 -22.25 -9.84 -18.26
N ILE A 333 -23.15 -10.41 -17.47
CA ILE A 333 -23.88 -11.62 -17.82
C ILE A 333 -24.92 -11.28 -18.90
N ILE A 334 -24.87 -12.00 -20.02
CA ILE A 334 -25.84 -11.85 -21.12
C ILE A 334 -26.85 -13.02 -21.16
N LYS A 335 -26.52 -14.15 -20.52
CA LYS A 335 -27.40 -15.30 -20.47
C LYS A 335 -27.05 -16.19 -19.29
N GLY A 336 -28.06 -16.70 -18.60
CA GLY A 336 -27.93 -17.63 -17.47
C GLY A 336 -28.10 -16.90 -16.14
N MET A 337 -28.11 -17.68 -15.07
CA MET A 337 -28.22 -17.24 -13.68
C MET A 337 -27.30 -18.13 -12.84
N THR A 338 -26.62 -17.56 -11.87
CA THR A 338 -25.70 -18.33 -11.01
C THR A 338 -25.49 -17.64 -9.66
N SER A 339 -24.85 -18.37 -8.71
CA SER A 339 -24.25 -17.78 -7.51
C SER A 339 -22.74 -17.74 -7.66
N ILE A 340 -22.14 -16.62 -7.38
CA ILE A 340 -20.68 -16.37 -7.47
C ILE A 340 -20.09 -16.19 -6.08
N ASP A 341 -19.03 -16.93 -5.80
CA ASP A 341 -18.25 -16.78 -4.60
C ASP A 341 -17.22 -15.67 -4.84
N GLU A 342 -17.50 -14.52 -4.28
CA GLU A 342 -16.67 -13.32 -4.31
C GLU A 342 -15.81 -13.17 -3.03
N SER A 343 -15.80 -14.17 -2.14
CA SER A 343 -15.14 -14.12 -0.81
C SER A 343 -13.65 -13.76 -0.85
N MET A 344 -12.98 -14.11 -1.94
CA MET A 344 -11.55 -13.81 -2.14
C MET A 344 -11.28 -12.33 -2.39
N LEU A 345 -12.28 -11.57 -2.81
CA LEU A 345 -12.19 -10.12 -3.06
C LEU A 345 -12.88 -9.32 -1.96
N THR A 346 -14.07 -9.75 -1.57
CA THR A 346 -14.92 -9.01 -0.60
C THR A 346 -14.72 -9.47 0.85
N GLY A 347 -14.19 -10.67 1.06
CA GLY A 347 -14.10 -11.31 2.37
C GLY A 347 -15.41 -11.90 2.87
N GLU A 348 -16.51 -11.75 2.13
CA GLU A 348 -17.83 -12.29 2.48
C GLU A 348 -17.96 -13.75 2.03
N SER A 349 -18.30 -14.65 2.96
CA SER A 349 -18.34 -16.09 2.69
C SER A 349 -19.62 -16.57 1.98
N ILE A 350 -20.64 -15.71 1.88
CA ILE A 350 -21.92 -16.06 1.27
C ILE A 350 -21.84 -15.76 -0.23
N PRO A 351 -22.05 -16.75 -1.12
CA PRO A 351 -22.09 -16.50 -2.56
C PRO A 351 -23.21 -15.53 -2.95
N VAL A 352 -22.89 -14.62 -3.86
CA VAL A 352 -23.81 -13.59 -4.36
C VAL A 352 -24.56 -14.12 -5.57
N GLU A 353 -25.89 -14.03 -5.58
CA GLU A 353 -26.71 -14.37 -6.74
C GLU A 353 -26.53 -13.32 -7.84
N LYS A 354 -26.33 -13.79 -9.08
CA LYS A 354 -26.13 -12.95 -10.27
C LYS A 354 -27.06 -13.40 -11.38
N ASN A 355 -27.74 -12.44 -11.98
CA ASN A 355 -28.68 -12.58 -13.07
C ASN A 355 -28.14 -11.94 -14.36
N VAL A 356 -28.93 -11.98 -15.41
CA VAL A 356 -28.66 -11.27 -16.67
C VAL A 356 -28.58 -9.76 -16.38
N GLU A 357 -27.62 -9.08 -17.02
CA GLU A 357 -27.22 -7.68 -16.84
C GLU A 357 -26.39 -7.39 -15.58
N ASP A 358 -26.22 -8.35 -14.67
CA ASP A 358 -25.34 -8.18 -13.53
C ASP A 358 -23.85 -8.25 -13.95
N THR A 359 -23.04 -7.44 -13.29
CA THR A 359 -21.58 -7.46 -13.47
C THR A 359 -20.94 -8.58 -12.67
N VAL A 360 -19.91 -9.20 -13.25
CA VAL A 360 -19.10 -10.24 -12.63
C VAL A 360 -17.62 -9.87 -12.67
N ILE A 361 -16.90 -10.22 -11.63
CA ILE A 361 -15.50 -9.85 -11.43
C ILE A 361 -14.60 -11.03 -11.76
N GLY A 362 -13.56 -10.79 -12.53
CA GLY A 362 -12.57 -11.80 -12.88
C GLY A 362 -11.92 -12.44 -11.64
N SER A 363 -11.60 -13.75 -11.74
CA SER A 363 -10.99 -14.57 -10.69
C SER A 363 -11.93 -15.01 -9.55
N THR A 364 -13.17 -14.55 -9.50
CA THR A 364 -14.22 -15.09 -8.62
C THR A 364 -14.66 -16.48 -9.09
N MET A 365 -15.33 -17.25 -8.23
CA MET A 365 -15.67 -18.64 -8.50
C MET A 365 -17.16 -18.79 -8.83
N ASN A 366 -17.46 -19.27 -10.02
CA ASN A 366 -18.82 -19.65 -10.40
C ASN A 366 -19.25 -20.94 -9.68
N LYS A 367 -20.37 -20.94 -8.95
CA LYS A 367 -20.80 -22.11 -8.13
C LYS A 367 -21.79 -23.00 -8.85
N ASN A 368 -22.90 -22.48 -9.36
CA ASN A 368 -24.07 -23.29 -9.67
C ASN A 368 -24.43 -23.35 -11.17
N GLY A 369 -24.70 -22.21 -11.79
CA GLY A 369 -25.24 -22.14 -13.17
C GLY A 369 -24.12 -21.98 -14.22
N THR A 370 -24.42 -22.38 -15.47
CA THR A 370 -23.58 -21.98 -16.60
C THR A 370 -24.04 -20.60 -17.06
N ILE A 371 -23.10 -19.65 -17.12
CA ILE A 371 -23.35 -18.30 -17.59
C ILE A 371 -22.63 -18.03 -18.91
N THR A 372 -23.23 -17.18 -19.72
CA THR A 372 -22.56 -16.53 -20.85
C THR A 372 -22.43 -15.06 -20.52
N MET A 373 -21.24 -14.52 -20.67
CA MET A 373 -20.90 -13.13 -20.31
C MET A 373 -20.16 -12.43 -21.43
N THR A 374 -20.23 -11.12 -21.49
CA THR A 374 -19.41 -10.28 -22.37
C THR A 374 -18.27 -9.68 -21.55
N ALA A 375 -17.05 -9.79 -22.05
CA ALA A 375 -15.87 -9.17 -21.42
C ALA A 375 -15.96 -7.64 -21.49
N THR A 376 -15.89 -6.96 -20.34
CA THR A 376 -15.93 -5.49 -20.24
C THR A 376 -14.57 -4.90 -19.93
N LYS A 377 -13.74 -5.58 -19.08
CA LYS A 377 -12.38 -5.19 -18.76
C LYS A 377 -11.46 -6.40 -18.87
N VAL A 378 -10.28 -6.23 -19.47
CA VAL A 378 -9.33 -7.31 -19.73
C VAL A 378 -7.91 -6.91 -19.33
N GLY A 379 -7.03 -7.87 -19.11
CA GLY A 379 -5.61 -7.62 -18.84
C GLY A 379 -5.37 -6.76 -17.60
N GLY A 380 -4.67 -5.64 -17.79
CA GLY A 380 -4.30 -4.70 -16.71
C GLY A 380 -5.46 -3.89 -16.12
N ASP A 381 -6.61 -3.85 -16.80
CA ASP A 381 -7.75 -3.01 -16.40
C ASP A 381 -8.77 -3.78 -15.54
N THR A 382 -8.56 -5.08 -15.33
CA THR A 382 -9.45 -5.89 -14.47
C THR A 382 -9.34 -5.46 -13.01
N ALA A 383 -10.41 -5.67 -12.24
CA ALA A 383 -10.46 -5.37 -10.80
C ALA A 383 -9.31 -6.04 -10.03
N LEU A 384 -9.03 -7.34 -10.31
CA LEU A 384 -7.91 -8.03 -9.69
C LEU A 384 -6.55 -7.41 -10.06
N ALA A 385 -6.34 -7.01 -11.32
CA ALA A 385 -5.10 -6.35 -11.75
C ALA A 385 -4.90 -5.01 -11.03
N ASN A 386 -5.97 -4.24 -10.83
CA ASN A 386 -5.93 -3.00 -10.07
C ASN A 386 -5.63 -3.25 -8.58
N ILE A 387 -6.20 -4.28 -7.97
CA ILE A 387 -5.88 -4.70 -6.59
C ILE A 387 -4.39 -5.04 -6.48
N ILE A 388 -3.86 -5.84 -7.40
CA ILE A 388 -2.44 -6.22 -7.45
C ILE A 388 -1.56 -4.97 -7.56
N LYS A 389 -1.91 -4.03 -8.44
CA LYS A 389 -1.18 -2.77 -8.64
C LYS A 389 -1.13 -1.94 -7.35
N VAL A 390 -2.26 -1.77 -6.65
CA VAL A 390 -2.32 -1.04 -5.38
C VAL A 390 -1.44 -1.70 -4.32
N VAL A 391 -1.44 -3.04 -4.23
CA VAL A 391 -0.57 -3.78 -3.30
C VAL A 391 0.90 -3.65 -3.67
N GLU A 392 1.27 -3.68 -4.96
CA GLU A 392 2.64 -3.44 -5.43
C GLU A 392 3.11 -2.01 -5.10
N GLU A 393 2.27 -1.01 -5.32
CA GLU A 393 2.55 0.39 -4.98
C GLU A 393 2.76 0.56 -3.47
N ALA A 394 1.91 -0.07 -2.65
CA ALA A 394 2.06 -0.07 -1.20
C ALA A 394 3.39 -0.69 -0.76
N GLN A 395 3.83 -1.76 -1.42
CA GLN A 395 5.10 -2.43 -1.11
C GLN A 395 6.33 -1.63 -1.58
N SER A 396 6.21 -0.84 -2.64
CA SER A 396 7.30 -0.02 -3.17
C SER A 396 7.47 1.30 -2.43
N SER A 397 6.41 1.83 -1.79
CA SER A 397 6.44 3.08 -1.02
C SER A 397 7.25 2.95 0.28
N LYS A 398 7.82 4.07 0.75
CA LYS A 398 8.55 4.13 2.03
C LYS A 398 7.76 4.90 3.07
N ALA A 399 7.49 4.25 4.21
CA ALA A 399 6.95 4.92 5.38
C ALA A 399 7.95 5.92 6.00
N PRO A 400 7.48 7.01 6.65
CA PRO A 400 8.34 7.97 7.34
C PRO A 400 9.29 7.32 8.35
N ILE A 401 8.82 6.33 9.12
CA ILE A 401 9.65 5.58 10.07
C ILE A 401 10.79 4.81 9.39
N GLN A 402 10.60 4.35 8.16
CA GLN A 402 11.65 3.71 7.36
C GLN A 402 12.70 4.73 6.92
N ARG A 403 12.27 5.91 6.44
CA ARG A 403 13.19 7.01 6.06
C ARG A 403 14.07 7.41 7.24
N LEU A 404 13.49 7.49 8.45
CA LEU A 404 14.24 7.78 9.67
C LEU A 404 15.29 6.70 9.99
N ALA A 405 14.92 5.42 9.90
CA ALA A 405 15.83 4.30 10.12
C ALA A 405 16.99 4.29 9.11
N ASP A 406 16.71 4.62 7.85
CA ASP A 406 17.72 4.73 6.79
C ASP A 406 18.72 5.86 7.06
N ILE A 407 18.26 7.03 7.53
CA ILE A 407 19.11 8.17 7.91
C ILE A 407 20.01 7.78 9.07
N ILE A 408 19.48 7.17 10.12
CA ILE A 408 20.25 6.71 11.29
C ILE A 408 21.32 5.70 10.84
N SER A 409 20.97 4.75 9.97
CA SER A 409 21.91 3.77 9.43
C SER A 409 23.10 4.43 8.69
N GLY A 410 22.86 5.53 7.99
CA GLY A 410 23.91 6.29 7.28
C GLY A 410 24.97 6.90 8.18
N TYR A 411 24.58 7.37 9.36
CA TYR A 411 25.53 7.92 10.35
C TYR A 411 26.17 6.86 11.23
N PHE A 412 25.50 5.74 11.42
CA PHE A 412 25.90 4.70 12.35
C PHE A 412 27.26 4.07 12.00
N VAL A 413 27.48 3.74 10.73
CA VAL A 413 28.70 3.06 10.30
C VAL A 413 29.97 3.90 10.51
N PRO A 414 30.05 5.17 10.11
CA PRO A 414 31.20 6.03 10.43
C PRO A 414 31.49 6.14 11.94
N ILE A 415 30.45 6.27 12.76
CA ILE A 415 30.61 6.35 14.23
C ILE A 415 31.22 5.07 14.77
N VAL A 416 30.75 3.92 14.30
CA VAL A 416 31.26 2.61 14.73
C VAL A 416 32.72 2.41 14.34
N VAL A 417 33.11 2.83 13.15
CA VAL A 417 34.54 2.80 12.74
C VAL A 417 35.40 3.64 13.68
N GLY A 418 34.90 4.81 14.09
CA GLY A 418 35.55 5.65 15.09
C GLY A 418 35.67 4.96 16.45
N ILE A 419 34.60 4.30 16.93
CA ILE A 419 34.61 3.53 18.18
C ILE A 419 35.60 2.36 18.10
N ALA A 420 35.62 1.62 17.01
CA ALA A 420 36.54 0.51 16.80
C ALA A 420 38.02 0.97 16.82
N LEU A 421 38.31 2.10 16.16
CA LEU A 421 39.64 2.71 16.18
C LEU A 421 40.03 3.17 17.59
N LEU A 422 39.11 3.82 18.29
CA LEU A 422 39.32 4.22 19.69
C LEU A 422 39.56 2.99 20.59
N THR A 423 38.76 1.92 20.43
CA THR A 423 38.96 0.67 21.15
C THR A 423 40.35 0.09 20.88
N PHE A 424 40.78 0.06 19.62
CA PHE A 424 42.12 -0.38 19.28
C PHE A 424 43.18 0.43 19.99
N ILE A 425 43.12 1.78 19.93
CA ILE A 425 44.11 2.68 20.57
C ILE A 425 44.13 2.48 22.09
N VAL A 426 42.99 2.41 22.75
CA VAL A 426 42.87 2.21 24.21
C VAL A 426 43.51 0.89 24.62
N TRP A 427 43.18 -0.20 23.92
CA TRP A 427 43.77 -1.51 24.20
C TRP A 427 45.26 -1.53 23.97
N PHE A 428 45.78 -0.97 22.85
CA PHE A 428 47.18 -0.99 22.50
C PHE A 428 48.04 -0.10 23.39
N THR A 429 47.46 0.97 23.94
CA THR A 429 48.25 1.95 24.74
C THR A 429 48.01 1.80 26.26
N LEU A 430 46.79 1.42 26.70
CA LEU A 430 46.42 1.45 28.13
C LEU A 430 46.17 0.07 28.72
N VAL A 431 45.46 -0.80 28.05
CA VAL A 431 45.01 -2.10 28.60
C VAL A 431 46.11 -3.16 28.46
N THR A 432 46.67 -3.32 27.26
CA THR A 432 47.77 -4.24 26.96
C THR A 432 48.86 -3.49 26.17
N PRO A 433 49.67 -2.62 26.84
CA PRO A 433 50.57 -1.74 26.15
C PRO A 433 51.57 -2.47 25.25
N GLY A 434 51.54 -2.14 23.96
CA GLY A 434 52.46 -2.69 22.95
C GLY A 434 52.07 -4.06 22.43
N ILE A 435 50.99 -4.70 22.93
CA ILE A 435 50.50 -5.99 22.44
C ILE A 435 49.43 -5.74 21.41
N PHE A 436 49.71 -6.06 20.14
CA PHE A 436 48.83 -5.78 19.01
C PHE A 436 47.58 -6.67 18.96
N GLU A 437 47.74 -7.94 19.32
CA GLU A 437 46.71 -9.00 19.17
C GLU A 437 45.41 -8.69 19.93
N PRO A 438 45.35 -8.45 21.26
CA PRO A 438 44.10 -8.19 21.96
C PRO A 438 43.41 -6.91 21.48
N ALA A 439 44.20 -5.89 21.13
CA ALA A 439 43.69 -4.64 20.57
C ALA A 439 42.97 -4.86 19.25
N LEU A 440 43.55 -5.70 18.37
CA LEU A 440 42.97 -6.05 17.09
C LEU A 440 41.68 -6.85 17.26
N VAL A 441 41.68 -7.86 18.14
CA VAL A 441 40.48 -8.73 18.39
C VAL A 441 39.34 -7.91 18.95
N ALA A 442 39.56 -7.03 19.94
CA ALA A 442 38.55 -6.16 20.49
C ALA A 442 37.97 -5.22 19.42
N SER A 443 38.82 -4.62 18.59
CA SER A 443 38.42 -3.72 17.51
C SER A 443 37.60 -4.45 16.44
N ILE A 444 38.02 -5.64 16.00
CA ILE A 444 37.26 -6.46 15.04
C ILE A 444 35.92 -6.86 15.64
N SER A 445 35.84 -7.24 16.92
CA SER A 445 34.58 -7.57 17.58
C SER A 445 33.60 -6.40 17.56
N VAL A 446 34.07 -5.17 17.80
CA VAL A 446 33.24 -3.95 17.68
C VAL A 446 32.76 -3.75 16.26
N LEU A 447 33.62 -3.89 15.23
CA LEU A 447 33.22 -3.72 13.83
C LEU A 447 32.16 -4.74 13.42
N VAL A 448 32.27 -5.99 13.88
CA VAL A 448 31.38 -7.08 13.52
C VAL A 448 30.02 -6.93 14.19
N ILE A 449 29.99 -6.74 15.54
CA ILE A 449 28.72 -6.65 16.27
C ILE A 449 27.89 -5.43 15.90
N ALA A 450 28.52 -4.41 15.40
CA ALA A 450 27.88 -3.16 15.04
C ALA A 450 27.22 -3.17 13.64
N CYS A 451 27.24 -4.28 12.92
CA CYS A 451 26.56 -4.35 11.61
C CYS A 451 25.04 -4.10 11.76
N PRO A 452 24.46 -3.06 11.14
CA PRO A 452 23.02 -2.79 11.21
C PRO A 452 22.22 -3.66 10.22
N CYS A 453 22.55 -4.95 10.10
CA CYS A 453 22.00 -5.86 9.07
C CYS A 453 20.49 -5.99 9.17
N ALA A 454 19.93 -6.11 10.38
CA ALA A 454 18.52 -6.29 10.63
C ALA A 454 17.69 -5.00 10.49
N LEU A 455 18.34 -3.83 10.62
CA LEU A 455 17.65 -2.53 10.59
C LEU A 455 16.99 -2.24 9.26
N GLY A 456 17.67 -2.55 8.15
CA GLY A 456 17.14 -2.37 6.80
C GLY A 456 15.94 -3.26 6.46
N LEU A 457 15.65 -4.29 7.29
CA LEU A 457 14.54 -5.21 7.12
C LEU A 457 13.38 -4.95 8.09
N ALA A 458 13.64 -4.32 9.22
CA ALA A 458 12.70 -4.19 10.32
C ALA A 458 11.37 -3.55 9.92
N THR A 459 11.41 -2.50 9.12
CA THR A 459 10.22 -1.77 8.66
C THR A 459 9.59 -2.39 7.41
N PRO A 460 10.32 -2.59 6.28
CA PRO A 460 9.68 -2.99 5.03
C PRO A 460 9.08 -4.39 5.10
N THR A 461 9.71 -5.34 5.82
CA THR A 461 9.11 -6.68 5.97
C THR A 461 7.80 -6.66 6.76
N SER A 462 7.71 -5.83 7.80
CA SER A 462 6.48 -5.69 8.57
C SER A 462 5.36 -5.04 7.77
N ILE A 463 5.68 -3.98 7.00
CA ILE A 463 4.72 -3.32 6.11
C ILE A 463 4.22 -4.32 5.07
N MET A 464 5.12 -5.01 4.39
CA MET A 464 4.78 -5.97 3.34
C MET A 464 3.86 -7.10 3.84
N VAL A 465 4.16 -7.68 5.01
CA VAL A 465 3.32 -8.74 5.59
C VAL A 465 2.01 -8.17 6.12
N GLY A 466 2.03 -7.00 6.75
CA GLY A 466 0.85 -6.34 7.31
C GLY A 466 -0.14 -5.90 6.23
N THR A 467 0.34 -5.23 5.16
CA THR A 467 -0.50 -4.82 4.03
C THR A 467 -0.99 -6.01 3.21
N GLY A 468 -0.14 -7.03 3.01
CA GLY A 468 -0.56 -8.27 2.37
C GLY A 468 -1.69 -8.96 3.14
N ARG A 469 -1.57 -9.07 4.48
CA ARG A 469 -2.63 -9.65 5.32
C ARG A 469 -3.90 -8.81 5.32
N ALA A 470 -3.80 -7.49 5.25
CA ALA A 470 -4.94 -6.58 5.10
C ALA A 470 -5.63 -6.79 3.75
N ALA A 471 -4.86 -6.88 2.66
CA ALA A 471 -5.37 -7.10 1.30
C ALA A 471 -6.12 -8.43 1.16
N GLU A 472 -5.62 -9.52 1.77
CA GLU A 472 -6.34 -10.81 1.84
C GLU A 472 -7.73 -10.72 2.51
N ASN A 473 -7.98 -9.64 3.26
CA ASN A 473 -9.25 -9.37 3.93
C ASN A 473 -10.01 -8.18 3.32
N GLY A 474 -9.72 -7.82 2.07
CA GLY A 474 -10.41 -6.75 1.37
C GLY A 474 -10.01 -5.32 1.80
N ILE A 475 -8.89 -5.13 2.47
CA ILE A 475 -8.40 -3.81 2.92
C ILE A 475 -7.12 -3.48 2.14
N LEU A 476 -7.18 -2.48 1.26
CA LEU A 476 -6.08 -2.07 0.40
C LEU A 476 -5.49 -0.75 0.88
N PHE A 477 -4.25 -0.76 1.36
CA PHE A 477 -3.47 0.44 1.64
C PHE A 477 -2.70 0.84 0.38
N LYS A 478 -2.77 2.10 -0.06
CA LYS A 478 -2.00 2.58 -1.21
C LYS A 478 -0.50 2.79 -0.93
N GLY A 479 -0.11 2.85 0.34
CA GLY A 479 1.29 3.08 0.70
C GLY A 479 1.62 2.73 2.14
N GLY A 480 2.91 2.45 2.40
CA GLY A 480 3.41 2.22 3.75
C GLY A 480 3.24 3.43 4.68
N GLU A 481 3.25 4.63 4.12
CA GLU A 481 2.98 5.86 4.87
C GLU A 481 1.55 5.92 5.40
N PHE A 482 0.56 5.42 4.63
CA PHE A 482 -0.82 5.37 5.06
C PHE A 482 -1.05 4.34 6.17
N VAL A 483 -0.29 3.23 6.15
CA VAL A 483 -0.25 2.29 7.29
C VAL A 483 0.27 3.01 8.54
N GLU A 484 1.30 3.87 8.40
CA GLU A 484 1.85 4.63 9.54
C GLU A 484 0.89 5.72 10.02
N ARG A 485 0.21 6.45 9.13
CA ARG A 485 -0.72 7.51 9.52
C ARG A 485 -2.00 6.94 10.16
N THR A 486 -2.53 5.84 9.64
CA THR A 486 -3.79 5.24 10.11
C THR A 486 -3.77 4.86 11.60
N HIS A 487 -2.62 4.46 12.17
CA HIS A 487 -2.57 4.13 13.60
C HIS A 487 -2.74 5.33 14.53
N GLN A 488 -2.60 6.55 14.01
CA GLN A 488 -2.68 7.81 14.77
C GLN A 488 -4.09 8.40 14.76
N ILE A 489 -5.02 7.85 13.99
CA ILE A 489 -6.38 8.36 13.86
C ILE A 489 -7.10 8.28 15.21
N ASP A 490 -7.68 9.39 15.63
CA ASP A 490 -8.49 9.53 16.83
C ASP A 490 -9.95 9.89 16.52
N THR A 491 -10.25 10.37 15.32
CA THR A 491 -11.57 10.77 14.87
C THR A 491 -11.87 10.22 13.48
N ILE A 492 -13.04 9.61 13.32
CA ILE A 492 -13.54 9.12 12.03
C ILE A 492 -14.79 9.88 11.67
N VAL A 493 -14.83 10.42 10.46
CA VAL A 493 -16.00 11.07 9.87
C VAL A 493 -16.54 10.14 8.77
N LEU A 494 -17.77 9.68 8.96
CA LEU A 494 -18.47 8.82 8.02
C LEU A 494 -19.45 9.66 7.20
N ASP A 495 -19.42 9.55 5.88
CA ASP A 495 -20.56 10.02 5.07
C ASP A 495 -21.79 9.16 5.39
N LYS A 496 -22.99 9.71 5.20
CA LYS A 496 -24.22 8.98 5.44
C LYS A 496 -24.54 8.04 4.28
N THR A 497 -24.75 8.61 3.08
CA THR A 497 -25.36 7.95 1.93
C THR A 497 -24.36 7.01 1.28
N GLY A 498 -24.75 5.73 1.05
CA GLY A 498 -23.85 4.73 0.47
C GLY A 498 -22.75 4.24 1.42
N THR A 499 -22.44 4.97 2.50
CA THR A 499 -21.43 4.63 3.51
C THR A 499 -22.08 3.98 4.73
N ILE A 500 -22.83 4.74 5.56
CA ILE A 500 -23.56 4.20 6.72
C ILE A 500 -24.82 3.48 6.26
N THR A 501 -25.45 3.97 5.19
CA THR A 501 -26.66 3.45 4.58
C THR A 501 -26.34 2.74 3.26
N ASN A 502 -27.33 2.00 2.73
CA ASN A 502 -27.16 1.26 1.48
C ASN A 502 -27.10 2.15 0.22
N GLY A 503 -27.44 3.44 0.33
CA GLY A 503 -27.45 4.40 -0.77
C GLY A 503 -28.60 4.18 -1.76
N ARG A 504 -29.52 3.27 -1.44
CA ARG A 504 -30.71 2.96 -2.23
C ARG A 504 -31.93 3.06 -1.33
N PRO A 505 -32.84 4.00 -1.59
CA PRO A 505 -34.11 4.07 -0.86
C PRO A 505 -34.93 2.79 -1.09
N VAL A 506 -35.60 2.34 -0.03
CA VAL A 506 -36.55 1.22 -0.08
C VAL A 506 -37.82 1.61 0.63
N VAL A 507 -38.95 1.03 0.24
CA VAL A 507 -40.22 1.20 0.95
C VAL A 507 -40.11 0.47 2.28
N THR A 508 -40.21 1.23 3.39
CA THR A 508 -40.15 0.66 4.75
C THR A 508 -41.52 0.41 5.33
N ASP A 509 -42.50 1.27 5.00
CA ASP A 509 -43.88 1.17 5.51
C ASP A 509 -44.84 1.58 4.43
N TYR A 510 -45.96 0.83 4.38
CA TYR A 510 -47.06 1.12 3.49
C TYR A 510 -48.39 0.84 4.19
N HIS A 511 -49.27 1.82 4.21
CA HIS A 511 -50.64 1.67 4.66
C HIS A 511 -51.59 2.12 3.56
N GLY A 512 -52.23 1.17 2.96
CA GLY A 512 -53.19 1.28 1.86
C GLY A 512 -53.58 -0.10 1.34
N ASP A 513 -54.52 -0.17 0.43
CA ASP A 513 -54.89 -1.44 -0.24
C ASP A 513 -53.98 -1.71 -1.45
N ASP A 514 -54.05 -2.93 -1.97
CA ASP A 514 -53.21 -3.36 -3.11
C ASP A 514 -53.55 -2.59 -4.40
N GLN A 515 -54.82 -2.13 -4.58
CA GLN A 515 -55.21 -1.32 -5.73
C GLN A 515 -54.54 0.06 -5.67
N THR A 516 -54.52 0.68 -4.50
CA THR A 516 -53.83 1.96 -4.27
C THR A 516 -52.32 1.82 -4.54
N LEU A 517 -51.71 0.70 -4.11
CA LEU A 517 -50.27 0.47 -4.36
C LEU A 517 -49.97 0.26 -5.86
N GLN A 518 -50.87 -0.44 -6.58
CA GLN A 518 -50.70 -0.64 -8.03
C GLN A 518 -50.82 0.68 -8.79
N LEU A 519 -51.77 1.54 -8.43
CA LEU A 519 -51.96 2.85 -9.02
C LEU A 519 -50.78 3.78 -8.69
N LEU A 520 -50.30 3.77 -7.44
CA LEU A 520 -49.13 4.48 -7.01
C LEU A 520 -47.87 4.11 -7.80
N ALA A 521 -47.56 2.82 -7.87
CA ALA A 521 -46.38 2.33 -8.59
C ALA A 521 -46.48 2.57 -10.10
N THR A 522 -47.69 2.54 -10.67
CA THR A 522 -47.93 2.89 -12.08
C THR A 522 -47.66 4.40 -12.30
N ALA A 523 -48.12 5.28 -11.37
CA ALA A 523 -47.85 6.71 -11.44
C ALA A 523 -46.37 7.03 -11.35
N GLU A 524 -45.64 6.35 -10.44
CA GLU A 524 -44.21 6.58 -10.20
C GLU A 524 -43.31 5.94 -11.28
N LYS A 525 -43.81 5.02 -12.12
CA LYS A 525 -43.07 4.41 -13.23
C LYS A 525 -42.44 5.45 -14.18
N ASP A 526 -43.15 6.54 -14.39
CA ASP A 526 -42.72 7.62 -15.30
C ASP A 526 -41.91 8.73 -14.60
N SER A 527 -41.61 8.57 -13.32
CA SER A 527 -40.81 9.48 -12.52
C SER A 527 -39.33 9.03 -12.48
N GLU A 528 -38.40 9.97 -12.72
CA GLU A 528 -36.96 9.72 -12.61
C GLU A 528 -36.42 9.85 -11.17
N HIS A 529 -37.27 10.06 -10.20
CA HIS A 529 -36.89 10.27 -8.82
C HIS A 529 -36.46 8.95 -8.14
N PRO A 530 -35.37 8.90 -7.34
CA PRO A 530 -34.95 7.67 -6.65
C PRO A 530 -36.01 7.04 -5.73
N LEU A 531 -36.92 7.85 -5.16
CA LEU A 531 -38.02 7.38 -4.35
C LEU A 531 -39.07 6.62 -5.21
N ALA A 532 -39.26 7.05 -6.45
CA ALA A 532 -40.17 6.40 -7.40
C ALA A 532 -39.68 5.00 -7.76
N GLU A 533 -38.36 4.86 -8.04
CA GLU A 533 -37.76 3.54 -8.30
C GLU A 533 -37.99 2.58 -7.14
N ALA A 534 -37.83 3.04 -5.89
CA ALA A 534 -38.10 2.24 -4.69
C ALA A 534 -39.55 1.72 -4.63
N ILE A 535 -40.51 2.59 -4.96
CA ILE A 535 -41.93 2.26 -4.96
C ILE A 535 -42.26 1.24 -6.07
N VAL A 536 -41.75 1.48 -7.27
CA VAL A 536 -41.95 0.59 -8.42
C VAL A 536 -41.35 -0.80 -8.14
N ASN A 537 -40.15 -0.88 -7.56
CA ASN A 537 -39.53 -2.15 -7.20
C ASN A 537 -40.31 -2.87 -6.11
N TYR A 538 -40.81 -2.18 -5.09
CA TYR A 538 -41.64 -2.74 -4.04
C TYR A 538 -42.94 -3.38 -4.60
N ALA A 539 -43.56 -2.73 -5.58
CA ALA A 539 -44.75 -3.29 -6.25
C ALA A 539 -44.42 -4.49 -7.15
N LYS A 540 -43.25 -4.46 -7.84
CA LYS A 540 -42.76 -5.59 -8.64
C LYS A 540 -42.47 -6.82 -7.78
N ASP A 541 -41.85 -6.64 -6.61
CA ASP A 541 -41.60 -7.73 -5.66
C ASP A 541 -42.86 -8.40 -5.14
N LYS A 542 -43.97 -7.63 -5.10
CA LYS A 542 -45.31 -8.16 -4.84
C LYS A 542 -46.01 -8.75 -6.09
N HIS A 543 -45.30 -8.88 -7.22
CA HIS A 543 -45.78 -9.39 -8.48
C HIS A 543 -46.97 -8.62 -9.07
N MET A 544 -47.08 -7.30 -8.80
CA MET A 544 -48.10 -6.44 -9.35
C MET A 544 -47.83 -6.08 -10.80
N GLN A 545 -48.87 -6.14 -11.63
CA GLN A 545 -48.76 -5.67 -13.02
C GLN A 545 -49.01 -4.17 -13.08
N LEU A 546 -48.06 -3.43 -13.63
CA LEU A 546 -48.18 -1.99 -13.81
C LEU A 546 -48.77 -1.68 -15.18
N THR A 547 -49.72 -0.75 -15.24
CA THR A 547 -50.37 -0.30 -16.46
C THR A 547 -49.67 0.93 -17.06
N GLU A 548 -50.29 1.58 -18.04
CA GLU A 548 -49.76 2.83 -18.63
C GLU A 548 -50.48 4.04 -18.04
N THR A 549 -49.69 5.13 -17.82
CA THR A 549 -50.25 6.43 -17.41
C THR A 549 -50.86 7.15 -18.59
N THR A 550 -52.04 7.74 -18.41
CA THR A 550 -52.67 8.59 -19.41
C THR A 550 -52.08 10.01 -19.40
N SER A 551 -51.74 10.50 -18.23
CA SER A 551 -51.04 11.78 -18.05
C SER A 551 -50.19 11.70 -16.81
N PHE A 552 -48.98 12.36 -16.85
CA PHE A 552 -48.05 12.47 -15.74
C PHE A 552 -47.55 13.93 -15.64
N LYS A 553 -47.50 14.42 -14.43
CA LYS A 553 -46.97 15.75 -14.16
C LYS A 553 -46.22 15.77 -12.82
N ALA A 554 -44.93 16.09 -12.86
CA ALA A 554 -44.16 16.36 -11.64
C ALA A 554 -44.50 17.77 -11.11
N VAL A 555 -44.77 17.87 -9.80
CA VAL A 555 -44.99 19.13 -9.10
C VAL A 555 -43.76 19.40 -8.23
N PRO A 556 -42.82 20.26 -8.67
CA PRO A 556 -41.53 20.45 -7.99
C PRO A 556 -41.70 20.79 -6.51
N GLY A 557 -41.02 20.03 -5.63
CA GLY A 557 -41.05 20.25 -4.18
C GLY A 557 -42.35 19.83 -3.47
N HIS A 558 -43.33 19.25 -4.20
CA HIS A 558 -44.63 18.85 -3.65
C HIS A 558 -44.94 17.36 -3.88
N GLY A 559 -44.63 16.81 -5.05
CA GLY A 559 -44.92 15.42 -5.42
C GLY A 559 -45.24 15.25 -6.90
N ILE A 560 -46.17 14.35 -7.21
CA ILE A 560 -46.58 14.05 -8.59
C ILE A 560 -48.12 14.02 -8.70
N GLU A 561 -48.59 14.29 -9.90
CA GLU A 561 -49.99 14.17 -10.33
C GLU A 561 -50.07 13.30 -11.55
N ALA A 562 -50.91 12.27 -11.56
CA ALA A 562 -51.06 11.36 -12.68
C ALA A 562 -52.54 10.96 -12.88
N THR A 563 -52.84 10.56 -14.11
CA THR A 563 -54.15 9.95 -14.46
C THR A 563 -53.95 8.56 -15.01
N ILE A 564 -54.56 7.56 -14.41
CA ILE A 564 -54.43 6.14 -14.76
C ILE A 564 -55.82 5.53 -14.83
N GLU A 565 -56.19 4.96 -15.97
CA GLU A 565 -57.47 4.32 -16.18
C GLU A 565 -58.70 5.15 -15.74
N GLY A 566 -58.62 6.49 -15.88
CA GLY A 566 -59.65 7.45 -15.47
C GLY A 566 -59.61 7.82 -13.99
N HIS A 567 -58.69 7.32 -13.18
CA HIS A 567 -58.45 7.70 -11.81
C HIS A 567 -57.42 8.82 -11.77
N HIS A 568 -57.74 9.90 -11.05
CA HIS A 568 -56.81 11.01 -10.77
C HIS A 568 -56.04 10.68 -9.49
N ILE A 569 -54.70 10.66 -9.59
CA ILE A 569 -53.80 10.24 -8.50
C ILE A 569 -52.88 11.39 -8.14
N LEU A 570 -52.80 11.69 -6.84
CA LEU A 570 -51.88 12.61 -6.27
C LEU A 570 -50.96 11.89 -5.26
N VAL A 571 -49.68 12.04 -5.40
CA VAL A 571 -48.68 11.48 -4.48
C VAL A 571 -47.73 12.60 -4.03
N GLY A 572 -47.61 12.83 -2.72
CA GLY A 572 -46.74 13.88 -2.26
C GLY A 572 -46.90 14.28 -0.80
N ASN A 573 -46.41 15.47 -0.47
CA ASN A 573 -46.39 15.98 0.88
C ASN A 573 -47.74 16.62 1.33
N ARG A 574 -47.80 17.07 2.63
CA ARG A 574 -48.97 17.74 3.18
C ARG A 574 -49.45 18.96 2.36
N LYS A 575 -48.48 19.65 1.73
CA LYS A 575 -48.80 20.88 0.98
C LYS A 575 -49.52 20.55 -0.32
N LEU A 576 -49.10 19.51 -1.05
CA LEU A 576 -49.81 19.05 -2.24
C LEU A 576 -51.25 18.65 -1.93
N MET A 577 -51.49 17.96 -0.81
CA MET A 577 -52.83 17.55 -0.41
C MET A 577 -53.68 18.78 -0.03
N ALA A 578 -53.14 19.76 0.69
CA ALA A 578 -53.87 20.99 1.06
C ALA A 578 -54.22 21.85 -0.16
N GLU A 579 -53.35 21.96 -1.15
CA GLU A 579 -53.59 22.71 -2.40
C GLU A 579 -54.67 22.05 -3.28
N ASN A 580 -54.99 20.77 -3.05
CA ASN A 580 -56.04 20.02 -3.73
C ASN A 580 -57.29 19.76 -2.83
N ASP A 581 -57.41 20.55 -1.74
CA ASP A 581 -58.55 20.47 -0.80
C ASP A 581 -58.76 19.10 -0.13
N ILE A 582 -57.68 18.29 -0.01
CA ILE A 582 -57.72 16.98 0.63
C ILE A 582 -57.41 17.15 2.13
N SER A 583 -58.40 16.83 2.96
CA SER A 583 -58.26 16.90 4.41
C SER A 583 -57.54 15.68 4.96
N LEU A 584 -56.60 15.93 5.88
CA LEU A 584 -55.81 14.91 6.55
C LEU A 584 -56.47 14.50 7.87
N PRO A 585 -56.88 13.26 8.04
CA PRO A 585 -57.32 12.74 9.33
C PRO A 585 -56.18 12.81 10.35
N LYS A 586 -56.54 13.08 11.63
CA LYS A 586 -55.51 13.27 12.68
C LYS A 586 -54.55 12.10 12.83
N HIS A 587 -55.04 10.84 12.76
CA HIS A 587 -54.20 9.65 12.85
C HIS A 587 -53.16 9.56 11.72
N ILE A 588 -53.54 9.89 10.48
CA ILE A 588 -52.61 9.92 9.33
C ILE A 588 -51.58 11.04 9.51
N SER A 589 -51.96 12.20 10.03
CA SER A 589 -51.05 13.29 10.34
C SER A 589 -50.06 12.92 11.45
N ASP A 590 -50.48 12.15 12.44
CA ASP A 590 -49.63 11.64 13.52
C ASP A 590 -48.66 10.57 12.98
N ASP A 591 -49.13 9.62 12.17
CA ASP A 591 -48.28 8.62 11.51
C ASP A 591 -47.23 9.26 10.62
N LEU A 592 -47.62 10.24 9.80
CA LEU A 592 -46.70 10.98 8.95
C LEU A 592 -45.62 11.66 9.78
N THR A 593 -45.99 12.26 10.91
CA THR A 593 -45.05 12.92 11.82
C THR A 593 -44.08 11.92 12.48
N ASN A 594 -44.56 10.73 12.85
CA ASN A 594 -43.74 9.67 13.41
C ASN A 594 -42.72 9.18 12.37
N TYR A 595 -43.12 8.94 11.13
CA TYR A 595 -42.18 8.53 10.06
C TYR A 595 -41.14 9.59 9.78
N GLU A 596 -41.54 10.88 9.75
CA GLU A 596 -40.60 12.00 9.60
C GLU A 596 -39.63 12.11 10.78
N GLN A 597 -40.07 11.84 12.03
CA GLN A 597 -39.20 11.78 13.21
C GLN A 597 -38.26 10.59 13.19
N ASP A 598 -38.67 9.48 12.58
CA ASP A 598 -37.83 8.31 12.33
C ASP A 598 -36.87 8.47 11.13
N GLY A 599 -36.81 9.66 10.53
CA GLY A 599 -35.92 9.98 9.42
C GLY A 599 -36.36 9.43 8.08
N LYS A 600 -37.62 8.99 7.93
CA LYS A 600 -38.18 8.45 6.68
C LYS A 600 -38.81 9.57 5.84
N THR A 601 -38.77 9.42 4.53
CA THR A 601 -39.54 10.26 3.61
C THR A 601 -40.92 9.67 3.45
N ALA A 602 -41.93 10.27 4.12
CA ALA A 602 -43.30 9.79 4.04
C ALA A 602 -44.09 10.64 3.06
N MET A 603 -44.86 9.95 2.20
CA MET A 603 -45.70 10.54 1.17
C MET A 603 -47.14 10.07 1.32
N LEU A 604 -48.07 10.98 1.09
CA LEU A 604 -49.49 10.75 1.09
C LEU A 604 -49.98 10.37 -0.31
N ILE A 605 -50.94 9.50 -0.37
CA ILE A 605 -51.51 9.00 -1.62
C ILE A 605 -52.99 9.31 -1.63
N ALA A 606 -53.42 10.04 -2.65
CA ALA A 606 -54.87 10.32 -2.83
C ALA A 606 -55.32 9.86 -4.22
N VAL A 607 -56.51 9.24 -4.27
CA VAL A 607 -57.13 8.82 -5.49
C VAL A 607 -58.53 9.48 -5.58
N ASN A 608 -58.78 10.17 -6.70
CA ASN A 608 -60.02 10.92 -6.93
C ASN A 608 -60.39 11.82 -5.78
N HIS A 609 -59.46 12.66 -5.33
CA HIS A 609 -59.54 13.60 -4.20
C HIS A 609 -59.85 12.95 -2.82
N SER A 610 -59.71 11.65 -2.70
CA SER A 610 -59.84 10.94 -1.41
C SER A 610 -58.50 10.38 -0.98
N LEU A 611 -58.08 10.63 0.26
CA LEU A 611 -56.87 10.07 0.83
C LEU A 611 -57.02 8.56 0.98
N THR A 612 -56.19 7.75 0.28
CA THR A 612 -56.25 6.30 0.23
C THR A 612 -55.09 5.60 0.88
N GLY A 613 -53.97 6.30 1.13
CA GLY A 613 -52.81 5.67 1.75
C GLY A 613 -51.68 6.61 2.13
N ILE A 614 -50.72 6.03 2.83
CA ILE A 614 -49.44 6.64 3.16
C ILE A 614 -48.34 5.62 2.87
N ILE A 615 -47.23 6.10 2.32
CA ILE A 615 -46.02 5.29 2.05
C ILE A 615 -44.80 5.98 2.61
N ALA A 616 -43.94 5.24 3.28
CA ALA A 616 -42.68 5.75 3.79
C ALA A 616 -41.51 5.03 3.09
N VAL A 617 -40.58 5.83 2.63
CA VAL A 617 -39.35 5.38 1.95
C VAL A 617 -38.17 5.89 2.73
N ALA A 618 -37.17 5.04 2.95
CA ALA A 618 -35.95 5.42 3.61
C ALA A 618 -34.74 4.69 3.03
N ASP A 619 -33.59 5.33 3.11
CA ASP A 619 -32.30 4.69 2.88
C ASP A 619 -31.92 3.93 4.15
N THR A 620 -31.86 2.62 4.09
CA THR A 620 -31.70 1.74 5.24
C THR A 620 -30.23 1.66 5.67
N VAL A 621 -30.02 1.59 6.98
CA VAL A 621 -28.68 1.39 7.58
C VAL A 621 -28.13 0.03 7.20
N LYS A 622 -26.82 -0.05 6.86
CA LYS A 622 -26.13 -1.31 6.59
C LYS A 622 -26.13 -2.22 7.81
N GLU A 623 -26.21 -3.53 7.60
CA GLU A 623 -26.40 -4.56 8.63
C GLU A 623 -25.40 -4.44 9.78
N HIS A 624 -24.12 -4.23 9.49
CA HIS A 624 -23.05 -4.20 10.50
C HIS A 624 -22.61 -2.80 10.92
N ALA A 625 -23.31 -1.73 10.51
CA ALA A 625 -22.92 -0.34 10.80
C ALA A 625 -22.81 -0.06 12.31
N LYS A 626 -23.80 -0.51 13.09
CA LYS A 626 -23.82 -0.33 14.54
C LYS A 626 -22.66 -1.04 15.23
N ASP A 627 -22.34 -2.26 14.81
CA ASP A 627 -21.24 -3.04 15.40
C ASP A 627 -19.88 -2.45 15.06
N ALA A 628 -19.73 -1.93 13.84
CA ALA A 628 -18.51 -1.24 13.41
C ALA A 628 -18.27 0.04 14.23
N ILE A 629 -19.30 0.88 14.41
CA ILE A 629 -19.22 2.10 15.21
C ILE A 629 -18.90 1.78 16.68
N LYS A 630 -19.54 0.76 17.24
CA LYS A 630 -19.23 0.30 18.59
C LYS A 630 -17.77 -0.14 18.72
N GLN A 631 -17.23 -0.90 17.77
CA GLN A 631 -15.82 -1.31 17.80
C GLN A 631 -14.87 -0.13 17.70
N LEU A 632 -15.22 0.90 16.91
CA LEU A 632 -14.43 2.14 16.84
C LEU A 632 -14.40 2.87 18.20
N HIS A 633 -15.54 2.97 18.87
CA HIS A 633 -15.62 3.52 20.24
C HIS A 633 -14.82 2.67 21.24
N ASP A 634 -14.90 1.34 21.15
CA ASP A 634 -14.12 0.43 22.00
C ASP A 634 -12.59 0.59 21.77
N MET A 635 -12.18 1.11 20.60
CA MET A 635 -10.79 1.44 20.25
C MET A 635 -10.39 2.87 20.67
N GLY A 636 -11.29 3.63 21.33
CA GLY A 636 -11.06 5.00 21.75
C GLY A 636 -11.11 6.02 20.61
N ILE A 637 -11.83 5.72 19.53
CA ILE A 637 -11.95 6.57 18.34
C ILE A 637 -13.32 7.25 18.36
N GLU A 638 -13.33 8.58 18.24
CA GLU A 638 -14.56 9.37 18.10
C GLU A 638 -15.16 9.18 16.71
N VAL A 639 -16.47 8.97 16.64
CA VAL A 639 -17.16 8.79 15.37
C VAL A 639 -18.15 9.94 15.14
N ALA A 640 -18.00 10.60 13.99
CA ALA A 640 -18.90 11.65 13.53
C ALA A 640 -19.56 11.26 12.20
N MET A 641 -20.78 11.69 11.98
CA MET A 641 -21.48 11.57 10.71
C MET A 641 -21.55 12.91 10.00
N LEU A 642 -21.26 12.91 8.70
CA LEU A 642 -21.33 14.06 7.81
C LEU A 642 -22.40 13.81 6.74
N THR A 643 -23.34 14.74 6.56
CA THR A 643 -24.42 14.55 5.58
C THR A 643 -24.99 15.88 5.09
N GLY A 644 -25.49 15.88 3.85
CA GLY A 644 -26.33 16.96 3.30
C GLY A 644 -27.78 16.91 3.74
N ASP A 645 -28.21 15.87 4.43
CA ASP A 645 -29.60 15.75 4.95
C ASP A 645 -29.85 16.77 6.06
N ASN A 646 -31.14 17.02 6.29
CA ASN A 646 -31.55 17.83 7.40
C ASN A 646 -31.20 17.19 8.76
N LYS A 647 -31.08 18.05 9.78
CA LYS A 647 -30.63 17.65 11.10
C LYS A 647 -31.49 16.55 11.76
N ASN A 648 -32.79 16.52 11.53
CA ASN A 648 -33.70 15.54 12.16
C ASN A 648 -33.45 14.12 11.60
N THR A 649 -33.42 13.99 10.28
CA THR A 649 -33.09 12.70 9.60
C THR A 649 -31.69 12.21 10.00
N ALA A 650 -30.72 13.11 10.03
CA ALA A 650 -29.36 12.76 10.41
C ALA A 650 -29.27 12.28 11.86
N GLN A 651 -29.98 12.95 12.80
CA GLN A 651 -30.02 12.55 14.21
C GLN A 651 -30.71 11.19 14.43
N ALA A 652 -31.79 10.91 13.68
CA ALA A 652 -32.49 9.62 13.76
C ALA A 652 -31.52 8.46 13.41
N ILE A 653 -30.80 8.57 12.29
CA ILE A 653 -29.82 7.58 11.87
C ILE A 653 -28.66 7.46 12.86
N ALA A 654 -28.11 8.60 13.30
CA ALA A 654 -27.02 8.62 14.28
C ALA A 654 -27.39 7.90 15.57
N LYS A 655 -28.60 8.13 16.09
CA LYS A 655 -29.12 7.43 17.26
C LYS A 655 -29.27 5.93 17.05
N GLN A 656 -29.69 5.50 15.86
CA GLN A 656 -29.85 4.08 15.50
C GLN A 656 -28.52 3.34 15.55
N VAL A 657 -27.46 3.96 15.04
CA VAL A 657 -26.12 3.34 14.92
C VAL A 657 -25.19 3.68 16.08
N GLY A 658 -25.52 4.65 16.93
CA GLY A 658 -24.75 5.02 18.12
C GLY A 658 -23.64 6.05 17.82
N ILE A 659 -23.85 6.98 16.89
CA ILE A 659 -22.95 8.10 16.59
C ILE A 659 -23.31 9.30 17.46
N ASP A 660 -22.29 9.91 18.10
CA ASP A 660 -22.49 11.02 19.04
C ASP A 660 -22.49 12.39 18.34
N THR A 661 -21.66 12.55 17.31
CA THR A 661 -21.47 13.83 16.62
C THR A 661 -22.10 13.80 15.22
N VAL A 662 -23.01 14.73 14.95
CA VAL A 662 -23.70 14.86 13.66
C VAL A 662 -23.43 16.24 13.06
N ILE A 663 -22.93 16.25 11.84
CA ILE A 663 -22.68 17.45 11.02
C ILE A 663 -23.63 17.36 9.82
N ALA A 664 -24.80 18.01 9.96
CA ALA A 664 -25.90 17.95 9.00
C ALA A 664 -25.99 19.24 8.17
N ASP A 665 -26.85 19.25 7.16
CA ASP A 665 -27.12 20.39 6.26
C ASP A 665 -25.86 20.91 5.54
N ILE A 666 -24.91 20.00 5.15
CA ILE A 666 -23.64 20.36 4.55
C ILE A 666 -23.67 20.14 3.04
N LEU A 667 -23.33 21.18 2.30
CA LEU A 667 -23.17 21.09 0.83
C LEU A 667 -21.92 20.25 0.47
N PRO A 668 -21.91 19.56 -0.68
CA PRO A 668 -20.76 18.75 -1.11
C PRO A 668 -19.42 19.50 -1.07
N GLU A 669 -19.40 20.75 -1.49
CA GLU A 669 -18.21 21.63 -1.53
C GLU A 669 -17.69 21.99 -0.14
N GLU A 670 -18.54 21.95 0.88
CA GLU A 670 -18.21 22.32 2.26
C GLU A 670 -17.70 21.15 3.09
N LYS A 671 -17.85 19.90 2.60
CA LYS A 671 -17.39 18.70 3.31
C LYS A 671 -15.90 18.77 3.68
N ALA A 672 -15.05 19.18 2.73
CA ALA A 672 -13.62 19.35 2.97
C ALA A 672 -13.30 20.43 4.03
N ALA A 673 -14.09 21.51 4.10
CA ALA A 673 -13.93 22.56 5.09
C ALA A 673 -14.26 22.06 6.51
N GLN A 674 -15.25 21.17 6.68
CA GLN A 674 -15.57 20.57 7.97
C GLN A 674 -14.44 19.65 8.46
N ILE A 675 -13.84 18.86 7.57
CA ILE A 675 -12.64 18.07 7.89
C ILE A 675 -11.51 18.99 8.35
N ALA A 676 -11.22 20.07 7.61
CA ALA A 676 -10.17 21.02 7.98
C ALA A 676 -10.43 21.67 9.35
N LYS A 677 -11.68 21.95 9.70
CA LYS A 677 -12.07 22.49 11.01
C LYS A 677 -11.77 21.52 12.16
N LEU A 678 -12.04 20.22 11.98
CA LEU A 678 -11.68 19.18 12.95
C LEU A 678 -10.16 19.07 13.12
N GLN A 679 -9.40 19.10 12.01
CA GLN A 679 -7.94 19.10 12.02
C GLN A 679 -7.36 20.33 12.76
N GLN A 680 -7.95 21.51 12.60
CA GLN A 680 -7.54 22.73 13.33
C GLN A 680 -7.75 22.61 14.85
N GLN A 681 -8.65 21.74 15.30
CA GLN A 681 -8.84 21.41 16.73
C GLN A 681 -7.78 20.43 17.25
N GLY A 682 -6.80 20.03 16.41
CA GLY A 682 -5.75 19.10 16.77
C GLY A 682 -6.11 17.63 16.58
N LYS A 683 -7.28 17.32 16.00
CA LYS A 683 -7.72 15.94 15.74
C LYS A 683 -7.02 15.34 14.52
N LYS A 684 -6.77 14.04 14.59
CA LYS A 684 -6.31 13.22 13.47
C LYS A 684 -7.51 12.54 12.82
N VAL A 685 -7.92 13.06 11.67
CA VAL A 685 -9.20 12.75 11.07
C VAL A 685 -9.06 11.76 9.92
N ALA A 686 -9.83 10.65 9.98
CA ALA A 686 -10.11 9.84 8.80
C ALA A 686 -11.48 10.21 8.24
N MET A 687 -11.58 10.40 6.92
CA MET A 687 -12.84 10.54 6.19
C MET A 687 -13.18 9.25 5.46
N VAL A 688 -14.43 8.83 5.57
CA VAL A 688 -14.94 7.61 4.90
C VAL A 688 -16.10 8.01 4.00
N GLY A 689 -16.02 7.63 2.72
CA GLY A 689 -17.05 7.94 1.73
C GLY A 689 -17.00 6.97 0.54
N ASP A 690 -17.99 7.04 -0.35
CA ASP A 690 -18.13 6.17 -1.52
C ASP A 690 -18.28 6.95 -2.85
N GLY A 691 -18.58 8.24 -2.79
CA GLY A 691 -18.99 9.06 -3.93
C GLY A 691 -17.96 10.07 -4.42
N VAL A 692 -18.22 10.58 -5.62
CA VAL A 692 -17.45 11.68 -6.24
C VAL A 692 -17.51 12.94 -5.36
N ASN A 693 -18.63 13.16 -4.69
CA ASN A 693 -18.85 14.31 -3.81
C ASN A 693 -17.96 14.29 -2.56
N ASP A 694 -17.42 13.13 -2.19
CA ASP A 694 -16.56 12.95 -1.02
C ASP A 694 -15.07 13.08 -1.38
N ALA A 695 -14.70 13.00 -2.64
CA ALA A 695 -13.29 13.02 -3.07
C ALA A 695 -12.51 14.21 -2.51
N PRO A 696 -13.01 15.47 -2.50
CA PRO A 696 -12.29 16.59 -1.89
C PRO A 696 -12.09 16.42 -0.38
N ALA A 697 -13.06 15.81 0.32
CA ALA A 697 -12.98 15.55 1.76
C ALA A 697 -12.04 14.38 2.08
N LEU A 698 -12.03 13.33 1.24
CA LEU A 698 -11.10 12.19 1.33
C LEU A 698 -9.64 12.65 1.20
N VAL A 699 -9.34 13.47 0.19
CA VAL A 699 -8.00 14.06 -0.01
C VAL A 699 -7.60 15.00 1.12
N LYS A 700 -8.57 15.74 1.70
CA LYS A 700 -8.30 16.71 2.76
C LYS A 700 -8.01 16.07 4.12
N ALA A 701 -8.56 14.90 4.39
CA ALA A 701 -8.40 14.18 5.65
C ALA A 701 -6.93 13.76 5.88
N ASP A 702 -6.55 13.41 7.12
CA ASP A 702 -5.26 12.77 7.40
C ASP A 702 -5.19 11.38 6.76
N ILE A 703 -6.34 10.70 6.65
CA ILE A 703 -6.55 9.45 5.94
C ILE A 703 -7.91 9.47 5.24
N GLY A 704 -7.93 9.27 3.93
CA GLY A 704 -9.13 9.02 3.14
C GLY A 704 -9.39 7.52 3.00
N ILE A 705 -10.62 7.08 3.25
CA ILE A 705 -11.05 5.68 3.14
C ILE A 705 -12.22 5.60 2.17
N ALA A 706 -12.05 4.94 1.03
CA ALA A 706 -13.14 4.62 0.10
C ALA A 706 -13.77 3.28 0.42
N ILE A 707 -15.11 3.18 0.38
CA ILE A 707 -15.86 1.96 0.67
C ILE A 707 -16.58 1.44 -0.57
N GLY A 708 -16.52 0.11 -0.74
CA GLY A 708 -17.35 -0.64 -1.67
C GLY A 708 -16.93 -0.52 -3.12
N THR A 709 -17.90 -0.57 -4.01
CA THR A 709 -17.78 -0.27 -5.43
C THR A 709 -17.80 1.24 -5.70
N GLY A 710 -17.22 2.03 -4.78
CA GLY A 710 -17.18 3.48 -4.88
C GLY A 710 -16.73 3.93 -6.27
N THR A 711 -17.11 5.14 -6.66
CA THR A 711 -16.73 5.68 -7.96
C THR A 711 -15.22 5.62 -8.13
N GLU A 712 -14.73 5.41 -9.36
CA GLU A 712 -13.29 5.40 -9.66
C GLU A 712 -12.59 6.63 -9.08
N VAL A 713 -13.27 7.78 -9.08
CA VAL A 713 -12.75 9.03 -8.49
C VAL A 713 -12.55 8.95 -6.98
N ALA A 714 -13.49 8.34 -6.23
CA ALA A 714 -13.35 8.17 -4.80
C ALA A 714 -12.24 7.17 -4.45
N ILE A 715 -12.15 6.08 -5.21
CA ILE A 715 -11.08 5.08 -5.07
C ILE A 715 -9.73 5.73 -5.35
N GLU A 716 -9.62 6.57 -6.38
CA GLU A 716 -8.37 7.26 -6.73
C GLU A 716 -7.97 8.31 -5.67
N ALA A 717 -8.95 9.01 -5.08
CA ALA A 717 -8.74 10.01 -4.05
C ALA A 717 -8.38 9.44 -2.67
N ALA A 718 -8.75 8.19 -2.36
CA ALA A 718 -8.58 7.60 -1.05
C ALA A 718 -7.17 7.01 -0.84
N ASP A 719 -6.71 6.99 0.41
CA ASP A 719 -5.46 6.36 0.87
C ASP A 719 -5.64 4.88 1.18
N ILE A 720 -6.86 4.50 1.57
CA ILE A 720 -7.27 3.13 1.86
C ILE A 720 -8.54 2.84 1.06
N THR A 721 -8.57 1.71 0.38
CA THR A 721 -9.78 1.22 -0.27
C THR A 721 -10.25 -0.04 0.44
N ILE A 722 -11.53 -0.06 0.81
CA ILE A 722 -12.21 -1.21 1.42
C ILE A 722 -13.06 -1.87 0.35
N LEU A 723 -12.71 -3.10 -0.01
CA LEU A 723 -13.47 -3.89 -0.97
C LEU A 723 -14.76 -4.40 -0.32
N GLY A 724 -15.84 -4.39 -1.07
CA GLY A 724 -17.16 -4.68 -0.52
C GLY A 724 -17.74 -3.53 0.31
N GLY A 725 -18.93 -3.70 0.83
CA GLY A 725 -19.70 -2.65 1.52
C GLY A 725 -19.64 -2.72 3.05
N ASP A 726 -18.88 -3.66 3.63
CA ASP A 726 -18.91 -3.92 5.07
C ASP A 726 -18.09 -2.90 5.87
N LEU A 727 -18.80 -2.10 6.68
CA LEU A 727 -18.19 -1.13 7.61
C LEU A 727 -17.28 -1.77 8.66
N MET A 728 -17.44 -3.06 8.96
CA MET A 728 -16.58 -3.79 9.89
C MET A 728 -15.10 -3.84 9.44
N LEU A 729 -14.82 -3.59 8.16
CA LEU A 729 -13.46 -3.54 7.65
C LEU A 729 -12.72 -2.26 8.08
N ILE A 730 -13.41 -1.18 8.47
CA ILE A 730 -12.79 0.05 8.96
C ILE A 730 -12.05 -0.18 10.29
N PRO A 731 -12.69 -0.68 11.37
CA PRO A 731 -11.96 -1.02 12.60
C PRO A 731 -10.87 -2.05 12.37
N LYS A 732 -11.07 -3.03 11.45
CA LYS A 732 -10.05 -4.01 11.06
C LYS A 732 -8.84 -3.34 10.38
N ALA A 733 -9.04 -2.32 9.53
CA ALA A 733 -7.97 -1.56 8.89
C ALA A 733 -7.11 -0.81 9.93
N ILE A 734 -7.74 -0.16 10.88
CA ILE A 734 -7.05 0.54 11.96
C ILE A 734 -6.29 -0.45 12.86
N TYR A 735 -6.89 -1.58 13.17
CA TYR A 735 -6.22 -2.63 13.95
C TYR A 735 -5.01 -3.21 13.20
N ALA A 736 -5.13 -3.46 11.89
CA ALA A 736 -4.03 -3.92 11.05
C ALA A 736 -2.86 -2.93 11.07
N SER A 737 -3.16 -1.63 10.95
CA SER A 737 -2.18 -0.56 11.05
C SER A 737 -1.50 -0.55 12.43
N LYS A 738 -2.27 -0.49 13.53
CA LYS A 738 -1.73 -0.52 14.91
C LYS A 738 -0.86 -1.74 15.17
N ALA A 739 -1.26 -2.93 14.70
CA ALA A 739 -0.50 -4.16 14.86
C ALA A 739 0.80 -4.15 14.04
N THR A 740 0.75 -3.63 12.80
CA THR A 740 1.92 -3.50 11.93
C THR A 740 2.94 -2.53 12.53
N ILE A 741 2.52 -1.36 13.00
CA ILE A 741 3.40 -0.38 13.63
C ILE A 741 3.99 -0.92 14.95
N ARG A 742 3.20 -1.62 15.77
CA ARG A 742 3.71 -2.31 16.97
C ARG A 742 4.81 -3.32 16.61
N ASN A 743 4.60 -4.09 15.55
CA ASN A 743 5.58 -5.05 15.06
C ASN A 743 6.86 -4.36 14.55
N ILE A 744 6.74 -3.26 13.81
CA ILE A 744 7.89 -2.44 13.38
C ILE A 744 8.70 -1.97 14.59
N ARG A 745 8.04 -1.42 15.61
CA ARG A 745 8.72 -0.94 16.84
C ARG A 745 9.46 -2.08 17.54
N GLN A 746 8.87 -3.27 17.63
CA GLN A 746 9.51 -4.47 18.17
C GLN A 746 10.73 -4.88 17.33
N ASN A 747 10.59 -4.86 16.00
CA ASN A 747 11.69 -5.20 15.10
C ASN A 747 12.85 -4.21 15.19
N LEU A 748 12.56 -2.90 15.27
CA LEU A 748 13.57 -1.87 15.51
C LEU A 748 14.26 -2.06 16.88
N PHE A 749 13.50 -2.38 17.92
CA PHE A 749 14.08 -2.69 19.22
C PHE A 749 15.08 -3.86 19.15
N TRP A 750 14.72 -4.96 18.50
CA TRP A 750 15.64 -6.08 18.31
C TRP A 750 16.84 -5.73 17.43
N ALA A 751 16.62 -4.98 16.35
CA ALA A 751 17.69 -4.57 15.42
C ALA A 751 18.74 -3.69 16.08
N PHE A 752 18.33 -2.79 16.99
CA PHE A 752 19.26 -1.92 17.73
C PHE A 752 19.77 -2.56 19.01
N GLY A 753 18.98 -3.36 19.70
CA GLY A 753 19.28 -3.92 21.02
C GLY A 753 20.55 -4.76 21.02
N TYR A 754 20.74 -5.62 20.02
CA TYR A 754 21.96 -6.41 19.88
C TYR A 754 23.21 -5.52 19.73
N ASN A 755 23.10 -4.45 18.97
CA ASN A 755 24.25 -3.53 18.71
C ASN A 755 24.55 -2.69 19.94
N ILE A 756 23.53 -2.07 20.56
CA ILE A 756 23.69 -1.21 21.75
C ILE A 756 24.29 -1.98 22.93
N ALA A 757 23.84 -3.21 23.14
CA ALA A 757 24.37 -4.07 24.20
C ALA A 757 25.75 -4.66 23.84
N GLY A 758 25.93 -5.06 22.58
CA GLY A 758 27.12 -5.77 22.13
C GLY A 758 28.36 -4.90 21.95
N ILE A 759 28.21 -3.64 21.48
CA ILE A 759 29.37 -2.74 21.26
C ILE A 759 30.18 -2.51 22.54
N PRO A 760 29.61 -2.13 23.69
CA PRO A 760 30.35 -2.00 24.93
C PRO A 760 31.03 -3.28 25.38
N ILE A 761 30.34 -4.44 25.27
CA ILE A 761 30.88 -5.74 25.66
C ILE A 761 32.08 -6.11 24.75
N ALA A 762 31.98 -5.86 23.46
CA ALA A 762 33.05 -6.05 22.49
C ALA A 762 34.26 -5.12 22.78
N ALA A 763 33.97 -3.86 23.06
CA ALA A 763 35.04 -2.86 23.40
C ALA A 763 35.79 -3.22 24.70
N MET A 764 35.13 -3.86 25.65
CA MET A 764 35.73 -4.42 26.87
C MET A 764 36.54 -5.72 26.62
N GLY A 765 36.55 -6.25 25.38
CA GLY A 765 37.25 -7.50 25.04
C GLY A 765 36.55 -8.78 25.51
N LEU A 766 35.30 -8.66 25.98
CA LEU A 766 34.52 -9.79 26.50
C LEU A 766 33.73 -10.54 25.43
N LEU A 767 33.78 -10.10 24.18
CA LEU A 767 33.04 -10.67 23.06
C LEU A 767 34.00 -11.11 21.96
N ALA A 768 34.07 -12.39 21.70
CA ALA A 768 34.86 -12.92 20.58
C ALA A 768 34.18 -12.54 19.23
N PRO A 769 34.96 -12.26 18.15
CA PRO A 769 34.41 -11.82 16.86
C PRO A 769 33.39 -12.78 16.23
N TRP A 770 33.55 -14.08 16.40
CA TRP A 770 32.60 -15.08 15.88
C TRP A 770 31.26 -15.07 16.65
N VAL A 771 31.28 -14.83 17.97
CA VAL A 771 30.04 -14.67 18.78
C VAL A 771 29.31 -13.42 18.30
N ALA A 772 30.05 -12.36 18.02
CA ALA A 772 29.47 -11.15 17.42
C ALA A 772 28.80 -11.46 16.08
N GLY A 773 29.46 -12.22 15.20
CA GLY A 773 28.88 -12.64 13.92
C GLY A 773 27.61 -13.51 14.07
N ALA A 774 27.63 -14.46 15.01
CA ALA A 774 26.47 -15.29 15.31
C ALA A 774 25.29 -14.47 15.87
N ALA A 775 25.54 -13.53 16.78
CA ALA A 775 24.52 -12.64 17.33
C ALA A 775 23.88 -11.77 16.23
N MET A 776 24.67 -11.30 15.27
CA MET A 776 24.16 -10.52 14.12
C MET A 776 23.27 -11.37 13.19
N ALA A 777 23.64 -12.62 12.92
CA ALA A 777 22.80 -13.53 12.15
C ALA A 777 21.47 -13.77 12.87
N LEU A 778 21.49 -14.00 14.20
CA LEU A 778 20.28 -14.17 15.01
C LEU A 778 19.42 -12.91 15.07
N SER A 779 20.00 -11.72 15.08
CA SER A 779 19.27 -10.46 15.02
C SER A 779 18.39 -10.39 13.79
N SER A 780 18.94 -10.70 12.61
CA SER A 780 18.18 -10.72 11.34
C SER A 780 17.05 -11.76 11.35
N VAL A 781 17.32 -12.95 11.88
CA VAL A 781 16.31 -14.02 12.03
C VAL A 781 15.18 -13.58 12.97
N SER A 782 15.51 -12.95 14.10
CA SER A 782 14.53 -12.47 15.07
C SER A 782 13.58 -11.45 14.45
N VAL A 783 14.09 -10.48 13.71
CA VAL A 783 13.30 -9.45 13.03
C VAL A 783 12.35 -10.06 12.01
N VAL A 784 12.86 -10.94 11.15
CA VAL A 784 12.03 -11.55 10.11
C VAL A 784 10.97 -12.49 10.69
N THR A 785 11.35 -13.33 11.65
CA THR A 785 10.41 -14.24 12.31
C THR A 785 9.30 -13.46 13.03
N ASN A 786 9.63 -12.33 13.67
CA ASN A 786 8.64 -11.47 14.28
C ASN A 786 7.73 -10.80 13.22
N ALA A 787 8.26 -10.36 12.08
CA ALA A 787 7.45 -9.82 10.98
C ALA A 787 6.48 -10.88 10.42
N LEU A 788 6.94 -12.12 10.21
CA LEU A 788 6.10 -13.23 9.72
C LEU A 788 4.95 -13.61 10.68
N ARG A 789 5.00 -13.24 11.97
CA ARG A 789 3.86 -13.41 12.88
C ARG A 789 2.64 -12.63 12.45
N LEU A 790 2.82 -11.52 11.73
CA LEU A 790 1.70 -10.75 11.19
C LEU A 790 0.87 -11.55 10.16
N LYS A 791 1.46 -12.52 9.46
CA LYS A 791 0.70 -13.41 8.54
C LYS A 791 -0.42 -14.19 9.25
N LYS A 792 -0.22 -14.51 10.55
CA LYS A 792 -1.20 -15.22 11.38
C LYS A 792 -2.08 -14.28 12.23
N MET A 793 -2.00 -12.98 11.99
CA MET A 793 -2.78 -12.00 12.73
C MET A 793 -4.27 -12.17 12.42
N ARG A 794 -5.09 -12.28 13.44
CA ARG A 794 -6.53 -12.10 13.34
C ARG A 794 -6.83 -10.62 13.33
N LEU A 795 -7.58 -10.15 12.36
CA LEU A 795 -7.97 -8.74 12.22
C LEU A 795 -9.14 -8.35 13.14
N GLU A 796 -9.37 -9.12 14.17
CA GLU A 796 -10.39 -8.82 15.19
C GLU A 796 -9.71 -8.23 16.41
N PRO A 797 -10.05 -7.01 16.83
CA PRO A 797 -9.53 -6.43 18.05
C PRO A 797 -9.96 -7.31 19.24
N ARG A 798 -8.99 -7.82 19.99
CA ARG A 798 -9.30 -8.50 21.27
C ARG A 798 -9.79 -7.45 22.27
N ARG A 799 -10.82 -7.76 23.03
CA ARG A 799 -11.38 -6.94 24.13
C ARG A 799 -10.33 -6.44 25.17
N LYS A 800 -9.07 -6.86 25.09
CA LYS A 800 -7.96 -6.44 25.95
C LYS A 800 -6.96 -5.48 25.32
N ASP A 801 -7.10 -5.16 24.04
CA ASP A 801 -6.20 -4.26 23.31
C ASP A 801 -6.87 -2.88 23.02
N ALA A 802 -8.03 -2.63 23.64
CA ALA A 802 -8.72 -1.36 23.69
C ALA A 802 -8.17 -0.45 24.79
#